data_44daa54bb4c4aa9af9205fe8d9701efa
#
_entry.id   44daa54bb4c4aa9af9205fe8d9701efa
#
_cell.length_a   1.000
_cell.length_b   1.000
_cell.length_c   1.000
_cell.angle_alpha   90.00
_cell.angle_beta   90.00
_cell.angle_gamma   90.00
#
_symmetry.space_group_name_H-M   'P 1'
#
loop_
_entity.id
_entity.type
_entity.pdbx_description
1 polymer ?
#
loop_
_entity_poly.entity_id
_entity_poly.type
_entity_poly.pdbx_seq_one_letter_code
_entity_poly.pdbx_strand_id
1 'polypeptide(L)'
;MEMKLQIPMFTNNPEWVPPDELPDLSAAKEIAIDVETRDPNLKNKGPGWPTKDGEVIGYAVATSFWSGYLPVKHFGGGNLDENIVKRWLKKVLANNADKIMHNAQYDLGWLRAEGFDVNGRVIDTMVTANLLDENRFSYSLNALGYDYLGKVKSEKGLIQAARDFGVDPKSEMWKLPAMYVGQYAEMDAVLTLELWTHFKTLIQQENVQDIWALETALLPHLVEMTRRGIRVDLDRAERSKQEVMKREKALLHEIKQMTGASIEIWAAASISKAFDKLDIPYPRTEKGAPSFTKTFLTDHKHPLAQAIAGARSYNKINGTFIDGILRYVGRDGRVHGHINQIRSDDGGTVSGRMCVHGDTVLVLDSGPVRIGEYNPSGIDRIRSHTGEWCRVVRRYDKGVEDMVRLTTSNGASVTCTRGHRVLTSRGWVPVGDLTMGEEVYGVSEQVSAERRRALQGSDAILSVGGQADYSGSVETLSAVPTYSAGNGESGIVRGGARARADTAAVPLQARGQEPDDWEAGGPAPLVLRRGDGWKRIQACLETGLVYGPEGFEIRLRAPSGVLQSGGFDRTSEGLCDTSHRRGPYEQPHRELGAGYVCGASSFAQRVTVEKIEPVGKARVWDIEVEGDHSYVAGGLIHHNSYNSPNLQQIPSRDPILGPMIRSLFLPDEGKQWASIDFSQQEPRLAVHYADAYGRSVNQALTGVSELVEAFNVDPATDFHTMVAEMTSLPRKQAKTVGLGILYGMGATKLADQMDVSPDQAKSILKQFNTTLPFLKQLNSGVQRRLEDPRSSGSIRSILGRKCRFDKWEPATFGMNKSLPYEEAVAAYGPTTRLQRAMTYKALNRLIQASAADMTKKAMLDCAESGHLPMVQIHDELAFSVETVDEAHKLSGIMSSAVPLCVPNKCDIDIGPSWGEAVEVA
;
A
#
# COMPACT_ATOMS: atom_id res chain seq x y z
N MET A 1 13.20 -14.57 -35.48
CA MET A 1 13.24 -13.17 -35.90
C MET A 1 14.51 -12.58 -35.29
N GLU A 2 15.54 -12.32 -36.09
CA GLU A 2 16.77 -11.69 -35.57
C GLU A 2 16.42 -10.28 -35.04
N MET A 3 16.58 -10.06 -33.75
CA MET A 3 16.46 -8.72 -33.18
C MET A 3 17.63 -7.89 -33.68
N LYS A 4 17.36 -6.92 -34.54
CA LYS A 4 18.36 -5.91 -34.91
C LYS A 4 18.33 -4.79 -33.89
N LEU A 5 19.35 -4.72 -33.05
CA LEU A 5 19.59 -3.57 -32.19
C LEU A 5 19.99 -2.38 -33.05
N GLN A 6 19.32 -1.24 -32.90
CA GLN A 6 19.73 -0.01 -33.58
C GLN A 6 20.91 0.56 -32.81
N ILE A 7 22.13 0.43 -33.35
CA ILE A 7 23.35 0.99 -32.77
C ILE A 7 23.39 2.47 -33.14
N PRO A 8 23.34 3.38 -32.18
CA PRO A 8 23.40 4.81 -32.46
C PRO A 8 24.78 5.20 -32.95
N MET A 9 24.85 6.15 -33.88
CA MET A 9 26.12 6.59 -34.51
C MET A 9 26.94 7.48 -33.59
N PHE A 10 26.33 8.10 -32.57
CA PHE A 10 26.96 8.96 -31.58
C PHE A 10 26.32 8.73 -30.22
N THR A 11 27.00 8.02 -29.32
CA THR A 11 26.63 7.91 -27.88
C THR A 11 27.80 8.43 -27.07
N ASN A 12 27.51 9.14 -25.98
CA ASN A 12 28.53 9.43 -24.98
C ASN A 12 29.03 8.10 -24.40
N ASN A 13 30.35 7.82 -24.55
CA ASN A 13 30.96 6.68 -23.88
C ASN A 13 31.02 6.97 -22.37
N PRO A 14 30.35 6.21 -21.51
CA PRO A 14 30.56 6.31 -20.09
C PRO A 14 31.96 5.82 -19.71
N GLU A 15 32.54 6.39 -18.67
CA GLU A 15 33.85 5.99 -18.16
C GLU A 15 33.84 4.66 -17.40
N TRP A 16 32.65 4.13 -17.11
CA TRP A 16 32.48 2.87 -16.34
C TRP A 16 32.98 1.67 -17.17
N VAL A 17 33.78 0.83 -16.52
CA VAL A 17 34.23 -0.47 -17.04
C VAL A 17 33.98 -1.57 -15.99
N PRO A 18 33.70 -2.82 -16.41
CA PRO A 18 33.62 -3.92 -15.46
C PRO A 18 34.98 -4.14 -14.76
N PRO A 19 34.98 -4.69 -13.53
CA PRO A 19 36.21 -4.94 -12.81
C PRO A 19 37.07 -5.98 -13.53
N ASP A 20 38.37 -5.69 -13.65
CA ASP A 20 39.37 -6.59 -14.27
C ASP A 20 39.67 -7.81 -13.39
N GLU A 21 39.60 -7.64 -12.05
CA GLU A 21 39.85 -8.69 -11.06
C GLU A 21 38.71 -8.80 -10.07
N LEU A 22 38.42 -10.04 -9.69
CA LEU A 22 37.39 -10.35 -8.67
C LEU A 22 38.09 -10.59 -7.32
N PRO A 23 37.92 -9.69 -6.34
CA PRO A 23 38.65 -9.76 -5.07
C PRO A 23 38.11 -10.92 -4.19
N ASP A 24 38.96 -11.32 -3.23
CA ASP A 24 38.52 -12.20 -2.16
C ASP A 24 37.69 -11.41 -1.11
N LEU A 25 36.41 -11.74 -1.00
CA LEU A 25 35.50 -11.13 -0.03
C LEU A 25 35.27 -11.99 1.21
N SER A 26 36.12 -12.98 1.48
CA SER A 26 35.98 -13.87 2.64
C SER A 26 36.07 -13.17 3.99
N ALA A 27 36.76 -12.02 4.05
CA ALA A 27 36.88 -11.18 5.24
C ALA A 27 35.67 -10.21 5.46
N ALA A 28 34.83 -10.05 4.46
CA ALA A 28 33.67 -9.18 4.57
C ALA A 28 32.66 -9.75 5.56
N LYS A 29 32.15 -8.90 6.46
CA LYS A 29 31.07 -9.26 7.41
C LYS A 29 29.68 -8.97 6.85
N GLU A 30 29.59 -8.03 5.93
CA GLU A 30 28.38 -7.52 5.29
C GLU A 30 28.65 -7.36 3.80
N ILE A 31 27.78 -7.88 2.97
CA ILE A 31 27.88 -7.87 1.51
C ILE A 31 26.52 -7.46 0.96
N ALA A 32 26.47 -6.28 0.35
CA ALA A 32 25.26 -5.88 -0.38
C ALA A 32 25.27 -6.52 -1.77
N ILE A 33 24.10 -6.96 -2.21
CA ILE A 33 23.91 -7.65 -3.49
C ILE A 33 22.61 -7.14 -4.12
N ASP A 34 22.70 -6.83 -5.41
CA ASP A 34 21.58 -6.48 -6.26
C ASP A 34 21.71 -7.21 -7.60
N VAL A 35 20.59 -7.65 -8.19
CA VAL A 35 20.63 -8.39 -9.46
C VAL A 35 19.88 -7.64 -10.55
N GLU A 36 20.52 -7.44 -11.68
CA GLU A 36 19.88 -6.97 -12.88
C GLU A 36 19.38 -8.13 -13.72
N THR A 37 18.16 -8.02 -14.25
CA THR A 37 17.48 -9.15 -14.86
C THR A 37 16.82 -8.83 -16.19
N ARG A 38 16.64 -9.87 -16.98
CA ARG A 38 15.64 -9.95 -18.02
C ARG A 38 14.45 -10.71 -17.49
N ASP A 39 13.36 -10.01 -17.13
CA ASP A 39 12.13 -10.59 -16.59
C ASP A 39 10.92 -10.13 -17.43
N PRO A 40 10.61 -10.83 -18.53
CA PRO A 40 9.71 -10.34 -19.57
C PRO A 40 8.25 -10.24 -19.12
N ASN A 41 7.85 -11.03 -18.12
CA ASN A 41 6.48 -11.10 -17.62
C ASN A 41 6.30 -10.50 -16.22
N LEU A 42 7.31 -9.82 -15.67
CA LEU A 42 7.29 -9.26 -14.33
C LEU A 42 6.01 -8.43 -14.05
N LYS A 43 5.63 -7.56 -14.98
CA LYS A 43 4.43 -6.71 -14.84
C LYS A 43 3.11 -7.50 -14.91
N ASN A 44 3.07 -8.59 -15.66
CA ASN A 44 1.82 -9.31 -15.99
C ASN A 44 1.59 -10.55 -15.13
N LYS A 45 2.68 -11.21 -14.69
CA LYS A 45 2.61 -12.47 -13.96
C LYS A 45 3.34 -12.47 -12.61
N GLY A 46 4.02 -11.37 -12.28
CA GLY A 46 4.94 -11.30 -11.16
C GLY A 46 6.35 -11.78 -11.52
N PRO A 47 7.24 -11.95 -10.54
CA PRO A 47 8.63 -12.34 -10.77
C PRO A 47 8.75 -13.67 -11.52
N GLY A 48 9.61 -13.72 -12.53
CA GLY A 48 9.83 -14.91 -13.37
C GLY A 48 10.70 -16.00 -12.74
N TRP A 49 11.41 -15.71 -11.66
CA TRP A 49 12.36 -16.62 -11.04
C TRP A 49 11.76 -17.94 -10.52
N PRO A 50 10.49 -18.04 -10.03
CA PRO A 50 9.95 -19.31 -9.60
C PRO A 50 9.80 -20.33 -10.74
N THR A 51 9.45 -19.85 -11.93
CA THR A 51 9.22 -20.65 -13.14
C THR A 51 10.37 -20.62 -14.12
N LYS A 52 11.46 -19.91 -13.78
CA LYS A 52 12.61 -19.63 -14.67
C LYS A 52 12.20 -18.95 -15.99
N ASP A 53 11.20 -18.05 -15.91
CA ASP A 53 10.75 -17.25 -17.05
C ASP A 53 11.52 -15.92 -17.07
N GLY A 54 12.77 -15.97 -17.47
CA GLY A 54 13.72 -14.89 -17.48
C GLY A 54 15.12 -15.35 -17.10
N GLU A 55 16.02 -14.41 -16.82
CA GLU A 55 17.41 -14.70 -16.46
C GLU A 55 18.09 -13.50 -15.81
N VAL A 56 19.14 -13.74 -15.05
CA VAL A 56 20.00 -12.70 -14.50
C VAL A 56 20.99 -12.24 -15.58
N ILE A 57 21.09 -10.93 -15.79
CA ILE A 57 22.02 -10.33 -16.78
C ILE A 57 23.28 -9.77 -16.14
N GLY A 58 23.27 -9.56 -14.82
CA GLY A 58 24.44 -9.12 -14.07
C GLY A 58 24.19 -9.06 -12.57
N TYR A 59 25.26 -8.97 -11.81
CA TYR A 59 25.27 -8.95 -10.36
C TYR A 59 26.03 -7.72 -9.87
N ALA A 60 25.42 -6.87 -9.07
CA ALA A 60 26.09 -5.79 -8.37
C ALA A 60 26.42 -6.25 -6.94
N VAL A 61 27.65 -6.01 -6.50
CA VAL A 61 28.13 -6.42 -5.18
C VAL A 61 28.89 -5.25 -4.54
N ALA A 62 28.59 -4.96 -3.27
CA ALA A 62 29.32 -3.94 -2.52
C ALA A 62 29.67 -4.42 -1.11
N THR A 63 30.84 -4.03 -0.66
CA THR A 63 31.36 -4.20 0.70
C THR A 63 31.91 -2.87 1.19
N SER A 64 32.35 -2.78 2.46
CA SER A 64 32.98 -1.58 3.00
C SER A 64 34.31 -1.18 2.31
N PHE A 65 34.89 -2.04 1.49
CA PHE A 65 36.21 -1.82 0.87
C PHE A 65 36.24 -2.08 -0.65
N TRP A 66 35.15 -2.56 -1.24
CA TRP A 66 35.08 -2.83 -2.67
C TRP A 66 33.62 -2.81 -3.16
N SER A 67 33.40 -2.34 -4.36
CA SER A 67 32.14 -2.48 -5.10
C SER A 67 32.42 -2.79 -6.57
N GLY A 68 31.47 -3.39 -7.25
CA GLY A 68 31.52 -3.65 -8.68
C GLY A 68 30.24 -4.25 -9.21
N TYR A 69 29.95 -3.96 -10.47
CA TYR A 69 28.90 -4.64 -11.24
C TYR A 69 29.55 -5.68 -12.17
N LEU A 70 29.00 -6.89 -12.18
CA LEU A 70 29.49 -8.05 -12.90
C LEU A 70 28.50 -8.44 -14.01
N PRO A 71 28.57 -7.81 -15.19
CA PRO A 71 27.68 -8.10 -16.30
C PRO A 71 28.00 -9.48 -16.91
N VAL A 72 26.97 -10.28 -17.20
CA VAL A 72 27.17 -11.63 -17.76
C VAL A 72 26.35 -11.92 -19.00
N LYS A 73 25.20 -11.24 -19.19
CA LYS A 73 24.27 -11.52 -20.29
C LYS A 73 23.65 -10.28 -20.92
N HIS A 74 24.36 -9.17 -20.97
CA HIS A 74 23.93 -8.02 -21.76
C HIS A 74 24.00 -8.33 -23.25
N PHE A 75 22.89 -8.17 -23.97
CA PHE A 75 22.84 -8.39 -25.41
C PHE A 75 23.74 -7.43 -26.18
N GLY A 76 23.88 -6.18 -25.72
CA GLY A 76 24.74 -5.17 -26.32
C GLY A 76 26.24 -5.39 -26.07
N GLY A 77 26.63 -6.42 -25.31
CA GLY A 77 28.04 -6.75 -25.03
C GLY A 77 28.61 -6.11 -23.78
N GLY A 78 29.92 -6.24 -23.58
CA GLY A 78 30.64 -5.77 -22.40
C GLY A 78 30.55 -6.73 -21.21
N ASN A 79 30.21 -8.02 -21.47
CA ASN A 79 30.06 -9.06 -20.47
C ASN A 79 31.40 -9.65 -20.04
N LEU A 80 31.47 -10.02 -18.77
CA LEU A 80 32.51 -10.90 -18.22
C LEU A 80 32.19 -12.36 -18.54
N ASP A 81 33.17 -13.27 -18.33
CA ASP A 81 32.94 -14.71 -18.43
C ASP A 81 31.97 -15.16 -17.32
N GLU A 82 30.77 -15.63 -17.73
CA GLU A 82 29.70 -16.05 -16.82
C GLU A 82 30.17 -17.14 -15.85
N ASN A 83 31.00 -18.09 -16.31
CA ASN A 83 31.46 -19.20 -15.48
C ASN A 83 32.44 -18.72 -14.42
N ILE A 84 33.29 -17.75 -14.73
CA ILE A 84 34.21 -17.14 -13.77
C ILE A 84 33.42 -16.38 -12.72
N VAL A 85 32.49 -15.51 -13.14
CA VAL A 85 31.64 -14.72 -12.25
C VAL A 85 30.82 -15.64 -11.34
N LYS A 86 30.13 -16.63 -11.89
CA LYS A 86 29.31 -17.56 -11.09
C LYS A 86 30.15 -18.39 -10.10
N ARG A 87 31.35 -18.80 -10.46
CA ARG A 87 32.26 -19.53 -9.56
C ARG A 87 32.73 -18.65 -8.41
N TRP A 88 33.03 -17.40 -8.67
CA TRP A 88 33.40 -16.42 -7.65
C TRP A 88 32.19 -16.10 -6.76
N LEU A 89 31.04 -15.77 -7.35
CA LEU A 89 29.83 -15.44 -6.62
C LEU A 89 29.35 -16.59 -5.73
N LYS A 90 29.50 -17.85 -6.17
CA LYS A 90 29.20 -19.01 -5.35
C LYS A 90 30.00 -19.03 -4.04
N LYS A 91 31.27 -18.63 -4.07
CA LYS A 91 32.12 -18.52 -2.87
C LYS A 91 31.65 -17.37 -1.98
N VAL A 92 31.30 -16.21 -2.58
CA VAL A 92 30.82 -15.01 -1.88
C VAL A 92 29.50 -15.26 -1.20
N LEU A 93 28.55 -15.93 -1.84
CA LEU A 93 27.24 -16.24 -1.30
C LEU A 93 27.27 -17.33 -0.22
N ALA A 94 28.18 -18.29 -0.34
CA ALA A 94 28.34 -19.39 0.60
C ALA A 94 29.02 -19.01 1.92
N ASN A 95 29.61 -17.80 2.03
CA ASN A 95 30.19 -17.36 3.31
C ASN A 95 29.11 -16.94 4.32
N ASN A 96 29.44 -16.85 5.60
CA ASN A 96 28.53 -16.51 6.69
C ASN A 96 28.31 -15.00 6.89
N ALA A 97 28.82 -14.15 5.98
CA ALA A 97 28.54 -12.71 6.02
C ALA A 97 27.04 -12.44 5.86
N ASP A 98 26.55 -11.37 6.46
CA ASP A 98 25.20 -10.90 6.20
C ASP A 98 25.07 -10.45 4.74
N LYS A 99 24.01 -10.87 4.06
CA LYS A 99 23.68 -10.45 2.69
C LYS A 99 22.60 -9.37 2.76
N ILE A 100 22.95 -8.18 2.29
CA ILE A 100 22.08 -6.99 2.34
C ILE A 100 21.52 -6.76 0.95
N MET A 101 20.18 -6.65 0.86
CA MET A 101 19.47 -6.45 -0.39
C MET A 101 18.39 -5.39 -0.19
N HIS A 102 17.84 -4.86 -1.29
CA HIS A 102 16.71 -3.96 -1.26
C HIS A 102 15.55 -4.55 -2.05
N ASN A 103 14.44 -4.89 -1.39
CA ASN A 103 13.38 -5.76 -1.91
C ASN A 103 13.87 -7.20 -2.13
N ALA A 104 14.52 -7.72 -1.11
CA ALA A 104 15.33 -8.94 -1.11
C ALA A 104 14.62 -10.20 -1.62
N GLN A 105 13.28 -10.28 -1.58
CA GLN A 105 12.54 -11.41 -2.13
C GLN A 105 12.81 -11.59 -3.65
N TYR A 106 13.06 -10.49 -4.36
CA TYR A 106 13.36 -10.51 -5.78
C TYR A 106 14.78 -11.06 -6.04
N ASP A 107 15.78 -10.46 -5.40
CA ASP A 107 17.19 -10.82 -5.60
C ASP A 107 17.50 -12.23 -5.09
N LEU A 108 17.06 -12.56 -3.87
CA LEU A 108 17.23 -13.90 -3.31
C LEU A 108 16.54 -14.97 -4.16
N GLY A 109 15.36 -14.64 -4.71
CA GLY A 109 14.61 -15.52 -5.59
C GLY A 109 15.41 -15.86 -6.86
N TRP A 110 15.96 -14.85 -7.55
CA TRP A 110 16.79 -15.06 -8.73
C TRP A 110 18.10 -15.77 -8.42
N LEU A 111 18.78 -15.42 -7.33
CA LEU A 111 20.01 -16.12 -6.92
C LEU A 111 19.76 -17.62 -6.68
N ARG A 112 18.66 -17.97 -6.00
CA ARG A 112 18.26 -19.38 -5.81
C ARG A 112 17.85 -20.07 -7.11
N ALA A 113 17.17 -19.36 -8.02
CA ALA A 113 16.81 -19.89 -9.34
C ALA A 113 18.02 -20.19 -10.21
N GLU A 114 19.12 -19.42 -10.06
CA GLU A 114 20.43 -19.67 -10.68
C GLU A 114 21.23 -20.77 -9.98
N GLY A 115 20.74 -21.34 -8.89
CA GLY A 115 21.36 -22.46 -8.17
C GLY A 115 22.42 -22.07 -7.14
N PHE A 116 22.34 -20.83 -6.62
CA PHE A 116 23.20 -20.40 -5.54
C PHE A 116 22.63 -20.72 -4.15
N ASP A 117 23.47 -21.27 -3.29
CA ASP A 117 23.23 -21.33 -1.85
C ASP A 117 23.65 -19.97 -1.22
N VAL A 118 22.72 -19.33 -0.54
CA VAL A 118 22.93 -18.04 0.13
C VAL A 118 22.96 -18.28 1.63
N ASN A 119 24.16 -18.22 2.22
CA ASN A 119 24.39 -18.41 3.65
C ASN A 119 24.47 -17.04 4.38
N GLY A 120 24.39 -17.06 5.70
CA GLY A 120 24.28 -15.88 6.54
C GLY A 120 22.85 -15.33 6.57
N ARG A 121 22.64 -14.22 7.27
CA ARG A 121 21.33 -13.56 7.30
C ARG A 121 21.08 -12.80 6.00
N VAL A 122 19.88 -12.87 5.49
CA VAL A 122 19.44 -12.02 4.36
C VAL A 122 18.63 -10.85 4.91
N ILE A 123 19.14 -9.66 4.74
CA ILE A 123 18.60 -8.43 5.31
C ILE A 123 17.99 -7.59 4.19
N ASP A 124 16.72 -7.24 4.34
CA ASP A 124 16.00 -6.36 3.42
C ASP A 124 15.93 -4.95 3.97
N THR A 125 16.60 -3.99 3.31
CA THR A 125 16.58 -2.58 3.70
C THR A 125 15.21 -1.93 3.49
N MET A 126 14.39 -2.43 2.56
CA MET A 126 13.03 -1.96 2.33
C MET A 126 12.10 -2.36 3.49
N VAL A 127 12.17 -3.62 3.95
CA VAL A 127 11.42 -4.11 5.11
C VAL A 127 11.90 -3.41 6.39
N THR A 128 13.20 -3.24 6.55
CA THR A 128 13.80 -2.52 7.68
C THR A 128 13.30 -1.07 7.75
N ALA A 129 13.29 -0.35 6.63
CA ALA A 129 12.78 1.02 6.57
C ALA A 129 11.30 1.13 6.97
N ASN A 130 10.47 0.14 6.61
CA ASN A 130 9.07 0.09 7.01
C ASN A 130 8.90 -0.12 8.53
N LEU A 131 9.74 -0.91 9.17
CA LEU A 131 9.73 -1.07 10.63
C LEU A 131 10.17 0.21 11.36
N LEU A 132 11.10 0.96 10.75
CA LEU A 132 11.59 2.23 11.29
C LEU A 132 10.56 3.35 11.13
N ASP A 133 9.81 3.37 10.03
CA ASP A 133 8.74 4.35 9.78
C ASP A 133 7.70 3.77 8.80
N GLU A 134 6.59 3.27 9.33
CA GLU A 134 5.48 2.69 8.58
C GLU A 134 4.58 3.73 7.90
N ASN A 135 4.75 5.02 8.22
CA ASN A 135 3.96 6.12 7.65
C ASN A 135 4.60 6.73 6.39
N ARG A 136 5.71 6.17 5.91
CA ARG A 136 6.37 6.66 4.70
C ARG A 136 5.52 6.41 3.46
N PHE A 137 5.56 7.37 2.56
CA PHE A 137 4.89 7.28 1.26
C PHE A 137 5.62 6.32 0.30
N SER A 138 6.95 6.27 0.36
CA SER A 138 7.79 5.45 -0.53
C SER A 138 8.93 4.77 0.22
N TYR A 139 9.14 3.51 -0.09
CA TYR A 139 10.27 2.71 0.37
C TYR A 139 11.24 2.39 -0.77
N SER A 140 11.18 3.10 -1.90
CA SER A 140 12.15 2.90 -2.99
C SER A 140 13.55 3.29 -2.56
N LEU A 141 14.56 2.63 -3.12
CA LEU A 141 15.97 2.86 -2.79
C LEU A 141 16.36 4.34 -2.93
N ASN A 142 15.90 5.01 -3.99
CA ASN A 142 16.15 6.44 -4.21
C ASN A 142 15.50 7.33 -3.14
N ALA A 143 14.24 7.04 -2.74
CA ALA A 143 13.56 7.83 -1.70
C ALA A 143 14.26 7.67 -0.35
N LEU A 144 14.62 6.43 0.01
CA LEU A 144 15.35 6.15 1.25
C LEU A 144 16.76 6.76 1.24
N GLY A 145 17.48 6.64 0.11
CA GLY A 145 18.79 7.24 -0.04
C GLY A 145 18.77 8.75 0.12
N TYR A 146 17.79 9.43 -0.49
CA TYR A 146 17.61 10.86 -0.33
C TYR A 146 17.30 11.27 1.12
N ASP A 147 16.31 10.62 1.74
CA ASP A 147 15.82 11.03 3.05
C ASP A 147 16.78 10.69 4.20
N TYR A 148 17.47 9.55 4.14
CA TYR A 148 18.35 9.11 5.21
C TYR A 148 19.84 9.45 5.01
N LEU A 149 20.27 9.55 3.76
CA LEU A 149 21.70 9.75 3.42
C LEU A 149 21.99 11.04 2.66
N GLY A 150 20.96 11.76 2.20
CA GLY A 150 21.13 12.93 1.32
C GLY A 150 21.66 12.55 -0.08
N LYS A 151 21.57 11.28 -0.48
CA LYS A 151 22.13 10.75 -1.72
C LYS A 151 21.03 10.27 -2.66
N VAL A 152 21.22 10.52 -3.95
CA VAL A 152 20.35 10.02 -5.03
C VAL A 152 21.22 9.42 -6.12
N LYS A 153 20.89 8.22 -6.58
CA LYS A 153 21.55 7.63 -7.74
C LYS A 153 21.18 8.40 -9.02
N SER A 154 22.15 8.60 -9.88
CA SER A 154 21.91 9.24 -11.17
C SER A 154 21.48 8.21 -12.21
N GLU A 155 20.22 8.27 -12.62
CA GLU A 155 19.70 7.46 -13.74
C GLU A 155 19.92 8.13 -15.12
N LYS A 156 20.52 9.34 -15.17
CA LYS A 156 20.60 10.14 -16.40
C LYS A 156 21.34 9.43 -17.53
N GLY A 157 22.48 8.82 -17.23
CA GLY A 157 23.28 8.08 -18.22
C GLY A 157 22.53 6.88 -18.81
N LEU A 158 21.92 6.07 -17.94
CA LEU A 158 21.10 4.92 -18.32
C LEU A 158 19.90 5.35 -19.18
N ILE A 159 19.16 6.37 -18.76
CA ILE A 159 17.98 6.87 -19.49
C ILE A 159 18.40 7.43 -20.85
N GLN A 160 19.51 8.14 -20.94
CA GLN A 160 20.01 8.65 -22.21
C GLN A 160 20.41 7.51 -23.16
N ALA A 161 21.19 6.54 -22.67
CA ALA A 161 21.56 5.36 -23.45
C ALA A 161 20.32 4.59 -23.92
N ALA A 162 19.34 4.36 -23.05
CA ALA A 162 18.10 3.69 -23.41
C ALA A 162 17.33 4.42 -24.52
N ARG A 163 17.30 5.76 -24.50
CA ARG A 163 16.71 6.59 -25.57
C ARG A 163 17.47 6.43 -26.89
N ASP A 164 18.79 6.48 -26.83
CA ASP A 164 19.66 6.39 -28.03
C ASP A 164 19.55 5.01 -28.69
N PHE A 165 19.40 3.96 -27.88
CA PHE A 165 19.21 2.59 -28.37
C PHE A 165 17.74 2.23 -28.67
N GLY A 166 16.77 3.10 -28.37
CA GLY A 166 15.35 2.87 -28.59
C GLY A 166 14.76 1.77 -27.73
N VAL A 167 15.21 1.62 -26.46
CA VAL A 167 14.79 0.60 -25.51
C VAL A 167 14.22 1.21 -24.23
N ASP A 168 13.40 0.47 -23.51
CA ASP A 168 12.92 0.89 -22.19
C ASP A 168 14.02 0.72 -21.13
N PRO A 169 14.36 1.78 -20.35
CA PRO A 169 15.50 1.74 -19.41
C PRO A 169 15.32 0.76 -18.25
N LYS A 170 14.11 0.28 -17.97
CA LYS A 170 13.85 -0.66 -16.85
C LYS A 170 13.54 -2.08 -17.33
N SER A 171 12.61 -2.25 -18.26
CA SER A 171 12.21 -3.58 -18.71
C SER A 171 13.11 -4.16 -19.81
N GLU A 172 13.89 -3.31 -20.49
CA GLU A 172 14.75 -3.71 -21.60
C GLU A 172 16.23 -3.36 -21.42
N MET A 173 16.64 -3.04 -20.18
CA MET A 173 18.04 -2.74 -19.80
C MET A 173 19.02 -3.83 -20.26
N TRP A 174 18.59 -5.08 -20.31
CA TRP A 174 19.38 -6.22 -20.78
C TRP A 174 19.83 -6.11 -22.26
N LYS A 175 19.18 -5.26 -23.06
CA LYS A 175 19.57 -5.01 -24.46
C LYS A 175 20.74 -4.03 -24.58
N LEU A 176 20.97 -3.20 -23.57
CA LEU A 176 22.06 -2.21 -23.58
C LEU A 176 23.43 -2.88 -23.40
N PRO A 177 24.49 -2.29 -23.95
CA PRO A 177 25.85 -2.62 -23.54
C PRO A 177 26.05 -2.38 -22.05
N ALA A 178 26.79 -3.27 -21.38
CA ALA A 178 26.99 -3.25 -19.92
C ALA A 178 27.55 -1.91 -19.40
N MET A 179 28.39 -1.23 -20.20
CA MET A 179 28.99 0.05 -19.84
C MET A 179 27.99 1.17 -19.50
N TYR A 180 26.76 1.11 -20.06
CA TYR A 180 25.71 2.10 -19.79
C TYR A 180 24.89 1.76 -18.54
N VAL A 181 24.95 0.51 -18.09
CA VAL A 181 24.19 -0.01 -16.94
C VAL A 181 25.06 -0.07 -15.69
N GLY A 182 26.37 -0.32 -15.86
CA GLY A 182 27.25 -0.69 -14.76
C GLY A 182 27.30 0.30 -13.60
N GLN A 183 27.46 1.60 -13.88
CA GLN A 183 27.49 2.62 -12.83
C GLN A 183 26.16 2.68 -12.05
N TYR A 184 25.03 2.49 -12.74
CA TYR A 184 23.70 2.48 -12.13
C TYR A 184 23.56 1.28 -11.20
N ALA A 185 23.84 0.08 -11.69
CA ALA A 185 23.70 -1.16 -10.94
C ALA A 185 24.67 -1.24 -9.75
N GLU A 186 25.93 -0.84 -9.93
CA GLU A 186 26.90 -0.79 -8.83
C GLU A 186 26.44 0.16 -7.71
N MET A 187 25.87 1.32 -8.07
CA MET A 187 25.38 2.29 -7.10
C MET A 187 24.18 1.76 -6.30
N ASP A 188 23.35 0.85 -6.84
CA ASP A 188 22.26 0.23 -6.11
C ASP A 188 22.78 -0.64 -4.97
N ALA A 189 23.80 -1.44 -5.19
CA ALA A 189 24.45 -2.22 -4.13
C ALA A 189 25.15 -1.33 -3.08
N VAL A 190 25.87 -0.27 -3.53
CA VAL A 190 26.55 0.69 -2.63
C VAL A 190 25.54 1.41 -1.74
N LEU A 191 24.48 1.96 -2.32
CA LEU A 191 23.46 2.70 -1.58
C LEU A 191 22.70 1.80 -0.60
N THR A 192 22.44 0.54 -0.99
CA THR A 192 21.83 -0.48 -0.12
C THR A 192 22.69 -0.77 1.11
N LEU A 193 24.01 -0.88 0.95
CA LEU A 193 24.96 -1.10 2.06
C LEU A 193 25.02 0.12 2.99
N GLU A 194 25.05 1.31 2.44
CA GLU A 194 25.08 2.57 3.22
C GLU A 194 23.78 2.75 4.03
N LEU A 195 22.62 2.48 3.43
CA LEU A 195 21.34 2.49 4.14
C LEU A 195 21.34 1.49 5.29
N TRP A 196 21.82 0.26 5.06
CA TRP A 196 21.93 -0.73 6.12
C TRP A 196 22.83 -0.25 7.26
N THR A 197 23.96 0.35 6.94
CA THR A 197 24.88 0.90 7.93
C THR A 197 24.21 1.98 8.79
N HIS A 198 23.37 2.80 8.20
CA HIS A 198 22.57 3.80 8.91
C HIS A 198 21.45 3.14 9.75
N PHE A 199 20.73 2.18 9.19
CA PHE A 199 19.57 1.55 9.83
C PHE A 199 19.93 0.72 11.07
N LYS A 200 21.12 0.13 11.13
CA LYS A 200 21.61 -0.59 12.33
C LYS A 200 21.48 0.25 13.60
N THR A 201 21.83 1.53 13.53
CA THR A 201 21.72 2.45 14.66
C THR A 201 20.25 2.79 14.97
N LEU A 202 19.44 3.02 13.93
CA LEU A 202 18.03 3.35 14.11
C LEU A 202 17.20 2.20 14.70
N ILE A 203 17.49 0.95 14.32
CA ILE A 203 16.84 -0.24 14.89
C ILE A 203 17.00 -0.25 16.42
N GLN A 204 18.20 0.06 16.93
CA GLN A 204 18.48 0.13 18.36
C GLN A 204 17.76 1.31 19.01
N GLN A 205 17.83 2.50 18.41
CA GLN A 205 17.18 3.71 18.91
C GLN A 205 15.66 3.58 18.99
N GLU A 206 15.07 2.97 17.95
CA GLU A 206 13.63 2.75 17.88
C GLU A 206 13.15 1.53 18.70
N ASN A 207 14.09 0.74 19.24
CA ASN A 207 13.81 -0.49 20.02
C ASN A 207 12.87 -1.45 19.26
N VAL A 208 13.25 -1.82 18.04
CA VAL A 208 12.48 -2.71 17.15
C VAL A 208 13.29 -3.97 16.75
N GLN A 209 14.30 -4.33 17.53
CA GLN A 209 15.22 -5.43 17.24
C GLN A 209 14.51 -6.77 17.08
N ASP A 210 13.58 -7.08 18.00
CA ASP A 210 12.92 -8.38 18.05
C ASP A 210 12.03 -8.59 16.82
N ILE A 211 11.23 -7.58 16.49
CA ILE A 211 10.37 -7.66 15.31
C ILE A 211 11.18 -7.60 14.00
N TRP A 212 12.31 -6.87 13.98
CA TRP A 212 13.24 -6.88 12.86
C TRP A 212 13.88 -8.27 12.68
N ALA A 213 14.26 -8.94 13.76
CA ALA A 213 14.80 -10.28 13.73
C ALA A 213 13.78 -11.29 13.18
N LEU A 214 12.51 -11.19 13.59
CA LEU A 214 11.42 -12.01 13.06
C LEU A 214 11.24 -11.82 11.55
N GLU A 215 11.14 -10.58 11.08
CA GLU A 215 10.94 -10.29 9.65
C GLU A 215 12.12 -10.76 8.80
N THR A 216 13.35 -10.60 9.32
CA THR A 216 14.58 -11.04 8.68
C THR A 216 14.67 -12.57 8.59
N ALA A 217 14.32 -13.28 9.68
CA ALA A 217 14.32 -14.75 9.70
C ALA A 217 13.22 -15.33 8.79
N LEU A 218 12.07 -14.66 8.70
CA LEU A 218 10.94 -15.11 7.89
C LEU A 218 11.20 -14.99 6.37
N LEU A 219 11.96 -13.99 5.93
CA LEU A 219 12.16 -13.65 4.51
C LEU A 219 12.62 -14.83 3.64
N PRO A 220 13.64 -15.63 3.99
CA PRO A 220 14.07 -16.79 3.18
C PRO A 220 12.98 -17.84 3.02
N HIS A 221 12.08 -17.97 4.01
CA HIS A 221 10.94 -18.91 3.98
C HIS A 221 9.85 -18.41 3.04
N LEU A 222 9.58 -17.10 2.99
CA LEU A 222 8.64 -16.51 2.04
C LEU A 222 9.09 -16.71 0.59
N VAL A 223 10.39 -16.56 0.32
CA VAL A 223 10.97 -16.88 -0.99
C VAL A 223 10.77 -18.35 -1.32
N GLU A 224 10.98 -19.26 -0.35
CA GLU A 224 10.78 -20.69 -0.58
C GLU A 224 9.31 -21.06 -0.77
N MET A 225 8.37 -20.45 -0.05
CA MET A 225 6.92 -20.60 -0.29
C MET A 225 6.56 -20.18 -1.71
N THR A 226 7.05 -19.03 -2.18
CA THR A 226 6.84 -18.57 -3.55
C THR A 226 7.46 -19.54 -4.57
N ARG A 227 8.69 -20.03 -4.33
CA ARG A 227 9.36 -21.00 -5.19
C ARG A 227 8.60 -22.32 -5.29
N ARG A 228 8.11 -22.86 -4.15
CA ARG A 228 7.31 -24.08 -4.09
C ARG A 228 6.00 -23.93 -4.85
N GLY A 229 5.33 -22.80 -4.67
CA GLY A 229 4.00 -22.55 -5.22
C GLY A 229 2.94 -23.56 -4.76
N ILE A 230 1.72 -23.42 -5.25
CA ILE A 230 0.57 -24.25 -4.90
C ILE A 230 0.08 -24.97 -6.15
N ARG A 231 -0.09 -26.29 -6.09
CA ARG A 231 -0.59 -27.09 -7.21
C ARG A 231 -2.03 -26.70 -7.53
N VAL A 232 -2.35 -26.68 -8.83
CA VAL A 232 -3.70 -26.39 -9.34
C VAL A 232 -4.18 -27.57 -10.16
N ASP A 233 -5.40 -28.05 -9.86
CA ASP A 233 -6.10 -29.07 -10.64
C ASP A 233 -6.65 -28.42 -11.93
N LEU A 234 -5.87 -28.48 -13.00
CA LEU A 234 -6.22 -27.88 -14.29
C LEU A 234 -7.44 -28.53 -14.92
N ASP A 235 -7.60 -29.85 -14.78
CA ASP A 235 -8.75 -30.58 -15.32
C ASP A 235 -10.02 -30.21 -14.57
N ARG A 236 -9.95 -30.09 -13.24
CA ARG A 236 -11.06 -29.59 -12.42
C ARG A 236 -11.38 -28.14 -12.76
N ALA A 237 -10.37 -27.29 -12.96
CA ALA A 237 -10.56 -25.90 -13.34
C ALA A 237 -11.33 -25.77 -14.66
N GLU A 238 -10.95 -26.54 -15.68
CA GLU A 238 -11.66 -26.54 -16.96
C GLU A 238 -13.10 -27.08 -16.83
N ARG A 239 -13.31 -28.19 -16.11
CA ARG A 239 -14.66 -28.71 -15.82
C ARG A 239 -15.52 -27.69 -15.08
N SER A 240 -14.95 -27.04 -14.06
CA SER A 240 -15.63 -26.00 -13.27
C SER A 240 -15.98 -24.79 -14.13
N LYS A 241 -15.10 -24.38 -15.02
CA LYS A 241 -15.34 -23.31 -15.99
C LYS A 241 -16.53 -23.63 -16.90
N GLN A 242 -16.56 -24.81 -17.49
CA GLN A 242 -17.65 -25.26 -18.34
C GLN A 242 -18.99 -25.30 -17.58
N GLU A 243 -19.00 -25.82 -16.36
CA GLU A 243 -20.20 -25.88 -15.53
C GLU A 243 -20.71 -24.49 -15.15
N VAL A 244 -19.83 -23.58 -14.74
CA VAL A 244 -20.14 -22.19 -14.43
C VAL A 244 -20.72 -21.45 -15.64
N MET A 245 -20.11 -21.61 -16.81
CA MET A 245 -20.60 -21.01 -18.05
C MET A 245 -21.96 -21.58 -18.46
N LYS A 246 -22.18 -22.88 -18.26
CA LYS A 246 -23.48 -23.54 -18.54
C LYS A 246 -24.57 -22.98 -17.62
N ARG A 247 -24.30 -22.85 -16.32
CA ARG A 247 -25.26 -22.29 -15.35
C ARG A 247 -25.54 -20.82 -15.61
N GLU A 248 -24.54 -20.03 -15.92
CA GLU A 248 -24.72 -18.62 -16.34
C GLU A 248 -25.62 -18.50 -17.57
N LYS A 249 -25.36 -19.30 -18.63
CA LYS A 249 -26.19 -19.32 -19.84
C LYS A 249 -27.63 -19.74 -19.57
N ALA A 250 -27.85 -20.70 -18.67
CA ALA A 250 -29.19 -21.13 -18.26
C ALA A 250 -29.95 -19.99 -17.58
N LEU A 251 -29.33 -19.29 -16.63
CA LEU A 251 -29.95 -18.13 -15.96
C LEU A 251 -30.19 -16.96 -16.92
N LEU A 252 -29.29 -16.67 -17.83
CA LEU A 252 -29.49 -15.64 -18.85
C LEU A 252 -30.65 -16.01 -19.79
N HIS A 253 -30.85 -17.30 -20.09
CA HIS A 253 -31.99 -17.79 -20.87
C HIS A 253 -33.30 -17.64 -20.07
N GLU A 254 -33.33 -18.01 -18.80
CA GLU A 254 -34.46 -17.84 -17.89
C GLU A 254 -34.85 -16.35 -17.77
N ILE A 255 -33.87 -15.46 -17.56
CA ILE A 255 -34.08 -14.01 -17.55
C ILE A 255 -34.73 -13.54 -18.84
N LYS A 256 -34.24 -14.03 -20.00
CA LYS A 256 -34.80 -13.70 -21.31
C LYS A 256 -36.25 -14.20 -21.47
N GLN A 257 -36.58 -15.39 -20.95
CA GLN A 257 -37.95 -15.91 -20.94
C GLN A 257 -38.87 -15.03 -20.11
N MET A 258 -38.45 -14.67 -18.88
CA MET A 258 -39.27 -13.83 -17.97
C MET A 258 -39.44 -12.40 -18.52
N THR A 259 -38.44 -11.82 -19.14
CA THR A 259 -38.44 -10.41 -19.57
C THR A 259 -38.79 -10.22 -21.03
N GLY A 260 -38.73 -11.27 -21.84
CA GLY A 260 -38.90 -11.23 -23.31
C GLY A 260 -37.72 -10.57 -24.04
N ALA A 261 -36.61 -10.23 -23.37
CA ALA A 261 -35.43 -9.58 -23.92
C ALA A 261 -34.14 -10.05 -23.26
N SER A 262 -33.05 -10.00 -23.97
CA SER A 262 -31.71 -10.15 -23.34
C SER A 262 -31.37 -8.89 -22.56
N ILE A 263 -30.91 -9.07 -21.33
CA ILE A 263 -30.49 -7.95 -20.47
C ILE A 263 -28.99 -8.01 -20.17
N GLU A 264 -28.41 -6.83 -20.02
CA GLU A 264 -27.06 -6.69 -19.50
C GLU A 264 -27.10 -6.75 -17.97
N ILE A 265 -26.68 -7.88 -17.41
CA ILE A 265 -26.80 -8.17 -15.96
C ILE A 265 -25.99 -7.24 -15.06
N TRP A 266 -25.04 -6.51 -15.61
CA TRP A 266 -24.23 -5.51 -14.88
C TRP A 266 -24.72 -4.08 -15.04
N ALA A 267 -25.57 -3.81 -16.05
CA ALA A 267 -26.07 -2.48 -16.36
C ALA A 267 -27.38 -2.19 -15.61
N ALA A 268 -27.36 -1.26 -14.65
CA ALA A 268 -28.55 -0.90 -13.86
C ALA A 268 -29.71 -0.42 -14.74
N ALA A 269 -29.42 0.32 -15.83
CA ALA A 269 -30.43 0.77 -16.79
C ALA A 269 -31.07 -0.39 -17.60
N SER A 270 -30.34 -1.48 -17.84
CA SER A 270 -30.88 -2.68 -18.48
C SER A 270 -31.76 -3.48 -17.52
N ILE A 271 -31.31 -3.61 -16.28
CA ILE A 271 -32.06 -4.30 -15.23
C ILE A 271 -33.33 -3.53 -14.86
N SER A 272 -33.29 -2.20 -14.72
CA SER A 272 -34.48 -1.39 -14.41
C SER A 272 -35.58 -1.55 -15.44
N LYS A 273 -35.27 -1.56 -16.73
CA LYS A 273 -36.24 -1.84 -17.79
C LYS A 273 -36.93 -3.20 -17.65
N ALA A 274 -36.18 -4.22 -17.19
CA ALA A 274 -36.73 -5.55 -16.95
C ALA A 274 -37.63 -5.58 -15.69
N PHE A 275 -37.24 -4.88 -14.63
CA PHE A 275 -38.02 -4.71 -13.42
C PHE A 275 -39.27 -3.88 -13.67
N ASP A 276 -39.18 -2.75 -14.37
CA ASP A 276 -40.31 -1.91 -14.77
C ASP A 276 -41.31 -2.68 -15.60
N LYS A 277 -40.86 -3.56 -16.54
CA LYS A 277 -41.72 -4.38 -17.39
C LYS A 277 -42.55 -5.40 -16.59
N LEU A 278 -42.07 -5.83 -15.43
CA LEU A 278 -42.73 -6.81 -14.55
C LEU A 278 -43.35 -6.17 -13.32
N ASP A 279 -43.42 -4.83 -13.26
CA ASP A 279 -43.92 -4.03 -12.13
C ASP A 279 -43.23 -4.38 -10.80
N ILE A 280 -41.91 -4.69 -10.83
CA ILE A 280 -41.14 -5.05 -9.65
C ILE A 280 -40.49 -3.77 -9.08
N PRO A 281 -40.78 -3.37 -7.84
CA PRO A 281 -40.15 -2.21 -7.24
C PRO A 281 -38.67 -2.46 -6.93
N TYR A 282 -37.85 -1.42 -7.09
CA TYR A 282 -36.43 -1.46 -6.79
C TYR A 282 -35.95 -0.13 -6.17
N PRO A 283 -34.90 -0.17 -5.35
CA PRO A 283 -34.35 1.01 -4.71
C PRO A 283 -33.69 1.94 -5.73
N ARG A 284 -33.70 3.24 -5.41
CA ARG A 284 -33.00 4.28 -6.15
C ARG A 284 -31.97 4.93 -5.27
N THR A 285 -30.89 5.40 -5.85
CA THR A 285 -29.89 6.20 -5.16
C THR A 285 -30.47 7.56 -4.78
N GLU A 286 -29.82 8.30 -3.88
CA GLU A 286 -30.21 9.69 -3.51
C GLU A 286 -30.39 10.62 -4.72
N LYS A 287 -29.70 10.33 -5.83
CA LYS A 287 -29.79 11.06 -7.10
C LYS A 287 -30.87 10.49 -8.05
N GLY A 288 -31.73 9.57 -7.58
CA GLY A 288 -32.82 9.00 -8.35
C GLY A 288 -32.44 7.86 -9.33
N ALA A 289 -31.18 7.50 -9.46
CA ALA A 289 -30.75 6.41 -10.34
C ALA A 289 -31.10 5.01 -9.79
N PRO A 290 -31.44 4.02 -10.65
CA PRO A 290 -31.72 2.65 -10.21
C PRO A 290 -30.53 2.03 -9.46
N SER A 291 -30.80 1.30 -8.36
CA SER A 291 -29.77 0.66 -7.52
C SER A 291 -30.04 -0.83 -7.37
N PHE A 292 -29.16 -1.66 -7.98
CA PHE A 292 -29.25 -3.13 -7.90
C PHE A 292 -27.99 -3.68 -7.21
N THR A 293 -27.92 -3.45 -5.87
CA THR A 293 -26.84 -3.98 -5.03
C THR A 293 -26.90 -5.51 -4.94
N LYS A 294 -25.77 -6.13 -4.57
CA LYS A 294 -25.74 -7.60 -4.32
C LYS A 294 -26.78 -7.98 -3.29
N THR A 295 -26.84 -7.28 -2.15
CA THR A 295 -27.78 -7.54 -1.04
C THR A 295 -29.22 -7.45 -1.54
N PHE A 296 -29.60 -6.37 -2.21
CA PHE A 296 -30.95 -6.22 -2.77
C PHE A 296 -31.32 -7.39 -3.67
N LEU A 297 -30.47 -7.77 -4.62
CA LEU A 297 -30.78 -8.86 -5.57
C LEU A 297 -30.85 -10.23 -4.91
N THR A 298 -30.00 -10.51 -3.90
CA THR A 298 -30.01 -11.80 -3.18
C THR A 298 -31.19 -11.94 -2.21
N ASP A 299 -31.58 -10.84 -1.58
CA ASP A 299 -32.64 -10.86 -0.56
C ASP A 299 -34.07 -10.69 -1.17
N HIS A 300 -34.11 -10.24 -2.44
CA HIS A 300 -35.37 -10.04 -3.15
C HIS A 300 -36.02 -11.37 -3.54
N LYS A 301 -37.30 -11.55 -3.18
CA LYS A 301 -38.00 -12.84 -3.37
C LYS A 301 -38.37 -13.17 -4.82
N HIS A 302 -38.38 -12.19 -5.71
CA HIS A 302 -38.79 -12.40 -7.10
C HIS A 302 -37.71 -13.18 -7.88
N PRO A 303 -38.10 -14.22 -8.70
CA PRO A 303 -37.17 -15.06 -9.46
C PRO A 303 -36.22 -14.28 -10.37
N LEU A 304 -36.67 -13.19 -10.99
CA LEU A 304 -35.80 -12.34 -11.85
C LEU A 304 -34.62 -11.78 -11.07
N ALA A 305 -34.81 -11.27 -9.84
CA ALA A 305 -33.76 -10.74 -9.03
C ALA A 305 -32.73 -11.83 -8.65
N GLN A 306 -33.22 -13.00 -8.25
CA GLN A 306 -32.39 -14.14 -7.90
C GLN A 306 -31.61 -14.69 -9.12
N ALA A 307 -32.27 -14.77 -10.29
CA ALA A 307 -31.60 -15.17 -11.53
C ALA A 307 -30.48 -14.20 -11.92
N ILE A 308 -30.70 -12.89 -11.78
CA ILE A 308 -29.66 -11.87 -12.05
C ILE A 308 -28.53 -11.99 -11.02
N ALA A 309 -28.83 -12.17 -9.73
CA ALA A 309 -27.82 -12.36 -8.70
C ALA A 309 -26.96 -13.61 -8.98
N GLY A 310 -27.61 -14.73 -9.34
CA GLY A 310 -26.94 -15.98 -9.73
C GLY A 310 -26.06 -15.82 -10.97
N ALA A 311 -26.59 -15.20 -12.04
CA ALA A 311 -25.83 -14.97 -13.26
C ALA A 311 -24.59 -14.07 -13.02
N ARG A 312 -24.74 -12.99 -12.23
CA ARG A 312 -23.60 -12.16 -11.82
C ARG A 312 -22.56 -12.95 -11.02
N SER A 313 -23.01 -13.84 -10.14
CA SER A 313 -22.11 -14.68 -9.34
C SER A 313 -21.31 -15.62 -10.22
N TYR A 314 -21.95 -16.34 -11.14
CA TYR A 314 -21.25 -17.25 -12.08
C TYR A 314 -20.33 -16.51 -13.03
N ASN A 315 -20.75 -15.37 -13.57
CA ASN A 315 -19.92 -14.54 -14.44
C ASN A 315 -18.62 -14.08 -13.72
N LYS A 316 -18.77 -13.60 -12.47
CA LYS A 316 -17.62 -13.21 -11.65
C LYS A 316 -16.68 -14.38 -11.36
N ILE A 317 -17.21 -15.57 -11.10
CA ILE A 317 -16.39 -16.76 -10.82
C ILE A 317 -15.56 -17.14 -12.03
N ASN A 318 -16.20 -17.21 -13.19
CA ASN A 318 -15.46 -17.54 -14.40
C ASN A 318 -14.34 -16.52 -14.67
N GLY A 319 -14.68 -15.24 -14.86
CA GLY A 319 -13.72 -14.24 -15.30
C GLY A 319 -12.70 -13.82 -14.23
N THR A 320 -13.14 -13.65 -12.95
CA THR A 320 -12.25 -13.12 -11.92
C THR A 320 -11.43 -14.21 -11.23
N PHE A 321 -12.04 -15.39 -10.97
CA PHE A 321 -11.37 -16.42 -10.19
C PHE A 321 -10.80 -17.54 -11.08
N ILE A 322 -11.58 -18.23 -11.90
CA ILE A 322 -11.05 -19.36 -12.67
C ILE A 322 -10.05 -18.86 -13.72
N ASP A 323 -10.44 -17.97 -14.62
CA ASP A 323 -9.53 -17.41 -15.63
C ASP A 323 -8.39 -16.61 -15.00
N GLY A 324 -8.69 -15.90 -13.88
CA GLY A 324 -7.68 -15.19 -13.10
C GLY A 324 -6.61 -16.13 -12.54
N ILE A 325 -6.99 -17.25 -11.92
CA ILE A 325 -6.07 -18.26 -11.41
C ILE A 325 -5.27 -18.90 -12.55
N LEU A 326 -5.96 -19.39 -13.60
CA LEU A 326 -5.34 -20.07 -14.74
C LEU A 326 -4.29 -19.22 -15.46
N ARG A 327 -4.45 -17.89 -15.49
CA ARG A 327 -3.46 -16.95 -16.05
C ARG A 327 -2.11 -17.00 -15.34
N TYR A 328 -2.12 -17.27 -14.02
CA TYR A 328 -0.93 -17.30 -13.18
C TYR A 328 -0.34 -18.69 -12.96
N VAL A 329 -0.97 -19.74 -13.48
CA VAL A 329 -0.41 -21.08 -13.40
C VAL A 329 0.87 -21.14 -14.23
N GLY A 330 1.96 -21.59 -13.60
CA GLY A 330 3.24 -21.85 -14.23
C GLY A 330 3.22 -23.11 -15.10
N ARG A 331 4.30 -23.34 -15.84
CA ARG A 331 4.48 -24.57 -16.66
C ARG A 331 4.52 -25.85 -15.83
N ASP A 332 4.80 -25.72 -14.55
CA ASP A 332 4.83 -26.79 -13.54
C ASP A 332 3.45 -27.10 -12.93
N GLY A 333 2.37 -26.44 -13.43
CA GLY A 333 1.02 -26.63 -12.92
C GLY A 333 0.76 -25.98 -11.57
N ARG A 334 1.61 -25.02 -11.15
CA ARG A 334 1.51 -24.34 -9.85
C ARG A 334 1.27 -22.84 -10.01
N VAL A 335 0.65 -22.23 -9.01
CA VAL A 335 0.56 -20.78 -8.83
C VAL A 335 1.62 -20.34 -7.82
N HIS A 336 2.48 -19.41 -8.21
CA HIS A 336 3.55 -18.86 -7.39
C HIS A 336 3.12 -17.48 -6.86
N GLY A 337 2.35 -17.51 -5.77
CA GLY A 337 1.86 -16.29 -5.13
C GLY A 337 2.97 -15.51 -4.42
N HIS A 338 3.00 -14.20 -4.58
CA HIS A 338 3.94 -13.34 -3.87
C HIS A 338 3.34 -12.87 -2.54
N ILE A 339 4.07 -13.09 -1.43
CA ILE A 339 3.68 -12.67 -0.08
C ILE A 339 4.41 -11.38 0.27
N ASN A 340 3.69 -10.29 0.36
CA ASN A 340 4.26 -8.98 0.65
C ASN A 340 4.38 -8.76 2.18
N GLN A 341 5.61 -8.55 2.68
CA GLN A 341 5.88 -8.28 4.10
C GLN A 341 5.50 -6.86 4.53
N ILE A 342 5.40 -5.93 3.58
CA ILE A 342 5.21 -4.51 3.84
C ILE A 342 3.79 -4.08 3.47
N ARG A 343 3.18 -3.28 4.35
CA ARG A 343 1.94 -2.55 4.06
C ARG A 343 2.16 -1.07 4.31
N SER A 344 1.81 -0.21 3.34
CA SER A 344 1.70 1.23 3.57
C SER A 344 0.32 1.57 4.14
N ASP A 345 0.28 2.30 5.25
CA ASP A 345 -0.95 2.53 6.04
C ASP A 345 -1.78 3.75 5.60
N ASP A 346 -1.44 4.43 4.51
CA ASP A 346 -2.21 5.60 4.02
C ASP A 346 -3.60 5.22 3.43
N GLY A 347 -4.28 4.29 4.12
CA GLY A 347 -5.64 3.89 3.76
C GLY A 347 -5.73 3.11 2.44
N GLY A 348 -4.60 2.84 1.82
CA GLY A 348 -4.48 2.02 0.64
C GLY A 348 -4.62 0.55 1.00
N THR A 349 -5.53 -0.16 0.39
CA THR A 349 -5.34 -1.60 0.22
C THR A 349 -4.00 -1.80 -0.47
N VAL A 350 -3.34 -2.93 -0.21
CA VAL A 350 -2.08 -3.40 -0.83
C VAL A 350 -2.05 -3.29 -2.37
N SER A 351 -3.20 -3.11 -3.01
CA SER A 351 -3.37 -2.70 -4.39
C SER A 351 -3.52 -1.19 -4.43
N GLY A 352 -2.49 -0.47 -4.86
CA GLY A 352 -2.56 0.98 -5.10
C GLY A 352 -3.82 1.33 -5.91
N ARG A 353 -4.87 1.78 -5.22
CA ARG A 353 -6.12 2.16 -5.87
C ARG A 353 -5.98 3.59 -6.36
N MET A 354 -6.10 3.75 -7.66
CA MET A 354 -5.97 5.04 -8.32
C MET A 354 -7.35 5.51 -8.72
N CYS A 355 -7.79 6.63 -8.14
CA CYS A 355 -9.16 7.12 -8.29
C CYS A 355 -9.19 8.51 -8.91
N VAL A 356 -10.17 8.73 -9.79
CA VAL A 356 -10.45 10.02 -10.42
C VAL A 356 -11.84 10.50 -10.04
N HIS A 357 -12.06 11.82 -10.15
CA HIS A 357 -13.35 12.45 -9.88
C HIS A 357 -14.42 11.98 -10.89
N GLY A 358 -15.70 11.92 -10.47
CA GLY A 358 -16.81 11.44 -11.30
C GLY A 358 -17.04 12.21 -12.59
N ASP A 359 -16.65 13.48 -12.64
CA ASP A 359 -16.74 14.31 -13.86
C ASP A 359 -15.56 14.10 -14.83
N THR A 360 -14.58 13.24 -14.48
CA THR A 360 -13.47 12.90 -15.38
C THR A 360 -14.03 12.19 -16.61
N VAL A 361 -13.71 12.72 -17.79
CA VAL A 361 -14.21 12.19 -19.06
C VAL A 361 -13.30 11.06 -19.55
N LEU A 362 -13.87 9.87 -19.68
CA LEU A 362 -13.29 8.73 -20.39
C LEU A 362 -13.61 8.90 -21.89
N VAL A 363 -12.62 8.62 -22.73
CA VAL A 363 -12.80 8.61 -24.19
C VAL A 363 -12.85 7.17 -24.67
N LEU A 364 -14.06 6.62 -24.78
CA LEU A 364 -14.31 5.26 -25.26
C LEU A 364 -14.41 5.25 -26.80
N ASP A 365 -14.33 4.07 -27.40
CA ASP A 365 -14.62 3.85 -28.81
C ASP A 365 -16.09 4.14 -29.16
N SER A 366 -16.99 4.01 -28.17
CA SER A 366 -18.42 4.37 -28.28
C SER A 366 -18.69 5.88 -28.09
N GLY A 367 -17.67 6.68 -27.71
CA GLY A 367 -17.79 8.12 -27.45
C GLY A 367 -17.36 8.54 -26.05
N PRO A 368 -17.30 9.85 -25.79
CA PRO A 368 -16.91 10.36 -24.48
C PRO A 368 -18.03 10.18 -23.44
N VAL A 369 -17.66 9.77 -22.21
CA VAL A 369 -18.58 9.59 -21.09
C VAL A 369 -17.90 9.99 -19.77
N ARG A 370 -18.67 10.57 -18.83
CA ARG A 370 -18.13 10.82 -17.48
C ARG A 370 -18.00 9.52 -16.70
N ILE A 371 -16.85 9.31 -16.04
CA ILE A 371 -16.62 8.07 -15.29
C ILE A 371 -17.65 7.84 -14.19
N GLY A 372 -18.15 8.89 -13.55
CA GLY A 372 -19.22 8.81 -12.55
C GLY A 372 -20.57 8.34 -13.12
N GLU A 373 -20.82 8.54 -14.39
CA GLU A 373 -22.04 8.15 -15.12
C GLU A 373 -21.84 6.88 -15.94
N TYR A 374 -20.57 6.53 -16.24
CA TYR A 374 -20.22 5.38 -17.07
C TYR A 374 -20.57 4.05 -16.39
N ASN A 375 -21.21 3.19 -17.17
CA ASN A 375 -21.51 1.82 -16.76
C ASN A 375 -20.98 0.87 -17.84
N PRO A 376 -19.88 0.11 -17.58
CA PRO A 376 -19.25 -0.72 -18.61
C PRO A 376 -20.24 -1.71 -19.24
N SER A 377 -20.37 -1.68 -20.55
CA SER A 377 -21.17 -2.62 -21.32
C SER A 377 -20.48 -3.96 -21.52
N GLY A 378 -19.17 -4.04 -21.22
CA GLY A 378 -18.33 -5.21 -21.45
C GLY A 378 -17.76 -5.29 -22.88
N ILE A 379 -18.19 -4.39 -23.79
CA ILE A 379 -17.68 -4.27 -25.15
C ILE A 379 -16.95 -2.94 -25.38
N ASP A 380 -17.18 -1.93 -24.52
CA ASP A 380 -16.52 -0.63 -24.64
C ASP A 380 -15.00 -0.75 -24.49
N ARG A 381 -14.29 0.01 -25.33
CA ARG A 381 -12.83 0.08 -25.31
C ARG A 381 -12.36 1.48 -25.02
N ILE A 382 -11.25 1.58 -24.31
CA ILE A 382 -10.56 2.84 -24.01
C ILE A 382 -9.11 2.74 -24.49
N ARG A 383 -8.52 3.86 -24.91
CA ARG A 383 -7.11 3.85 -25.35
C ARG A 383 -6.18 3.70 -24.16
N SER A 384 -5.22 2.80 -24.29
CA SER A 384 -4.10 2.61 -23.37
C SER A 384 -2.97 3.62 -23.61
N HIS A 385 -1.89 3.54 -22.83
CA HIS A 385 -0.69 4.34 -23.04
C HIS A 385 0.04 3.99 -24.36
N THR A 386 -0.14 2.77 -24.87
CA THR A 386 0.38 2.35 -26.16
C THR A 386 -0.43 2.88 -27.37
N GLY A 387 -1.61 3.45 -27.10
CA GLY A 387 -2.55 3.89 -28.10
C GLY A 387 -3.49 2.80 -28.63
N GLU A 388 -3.38 1.59 -28.10
CA GLU A 388 -4.28 0.49 -28.45
C GLU A 388 -5.63 0.65 -27.78
N TRP A 389 -6.68 0.10 -28.40
CA TRP A 389 -8.02 0.06 -27.85
C TRP A 389 -8.19 -1.18 -26.96
N CYS A 390 -8.11 -0.99 -25.63
CA CYS A 390 -8.28 -2.02 -24.62
C CYS A 390 -9.70 -2.02 -24.05
N ARG A 391 -10.25 -3.20 -23.78
CA ARG A 391 -11.61 -3.34 -23.26
C ARG A 391 -11.70 -2.84 -21.81
N VAL A 392 -12.74 -2.07 -21.50
CA VAL A 392 -13.06 -1.70 -20.11
C VAL A 392 -13.85 -2.85 -19.47
N VAL A 393 -13.20 -3.48 -18.48
CA VAL A 393 -13.76 -4.66 -17.80
C VAL A 393 -14.77 -4.23 -16.74
N ARG A 394 -14.44 -3.19 -15.96
CA ARG A 394 -15.25 -2.78 -14.81
C ARG A 394 -15.00 -1.32 -14.40
N ARG A 395 -15.99 -0.72 -13.74
CA ARG A 395 -15.87 0.53 -12.99
C ARG A 395 -16.05 0.28 -11.49
N TYR A 396 -15.24 0.93 -10.70
CA TYR A 396 -15.31 0.88 -9.23
C TYR A 396 -15.69 2.22 -8.65
N ASP A 397 -16.64 2.23 -7.74
CA ASP A 397 -16.93 3.36 -6.85
C ASP A 397 -16.05 3.22 -5.60
N LYS A 398 -15.23 4.20 -5.32
CA LYS A 398 -14.24 4.17 -4.23
C LYS A 398 -14.64 5.02 -3.03
N GLY A 399 -15.80 5.67 -3.09
CA GLY A 399 -16.28 6.53 -2.01
C GLY A 399 -15.81 7.97 -2.14
N VAL A 400 -15.66 8.67 -1.02
CA VAL A 400 -15.31 10.10 -0.96
C VAL A 400 -13.87 10.25 -0.48
N GLU A 401 -13.02 10.88 -1.31
CA GLU A 401 -11.58 11.04 -1.08
C GLU A 401 -11.15 12.51 -1.27
N ASP A 402 -9.98 12.86 -0.72
CA ASP A 402 -9.35 14.16 -0.94
C ASP A 402 -8.80 14.27 -2.36
N MET A 403 -9.17 15.34 -3.05
CA MET A 403 -8.90 15.54 -4.47
C MET A 403 -7.93 16.68 -4.73
N VAL A 404 -7.13 16.50 -5.76
CA VAL A 404 -6.33 17.55 -6.38
C VAL A 404 -6.69 17.69 -7.85
N ARG A 405 -6.57 18.91 -8.38
CA ARG A 405 -6.71 19.17 -9.82
C ARG A 405 -5.32 19.41 -10.39
N LEU A 406 -4.94 18.57 -11.33
CA LEU A 406 -3.75 18.72 -12.17
C LEU A 406 -4.16 19.44 -13.46
N THR A 407 -3.46 20.52 -13.80
CA THR A 407 -3.64 21.26 -15.05
C THR A 407 -2.30 21.34 -15.78
N THR A 408 -2.35 21.17 -17.09
CA THR A 408 -1.15 21.12 -17.95
C THR A 408 -1.17 22.19 -19.03
N SER A 409 -0.01 22.49 -19.63
CA SER A 409 0.23 23.57 -20.61
C SER A 409 -0.62 23.51 -21.88
N ASN A 410 -1.16 22.34 -22.22
CA ASN A 410 -2.13 22.23 -23.34
C ASN A 410 -3.59 22.39 -22.90
N GLY A 411 -3.84 22.81 -21.65
CA GLY A 411 -5.16 22.99 -21.08
C GLY A 411 -5.88 21.68 -20.70
N ALA A 412 -5.19 20.52 -20.73
CA ALA A 412 -5.73 19.30 -20.19
C ALA A 412 -5.81 19.41 -18.66
N SER A 413 -6.88 18.88 -18.08
CA SER A 413 -7.11 18.94 -16.65
C SER A 413 -7.77 17.66 -16.16
N VAL A 414 -7.29 17.11 -15.05
CA VAL A 414 -7.90 15.99 -14.36
C VAL A 414 -8.01 16.28 -12.87
N THR A 415 -9.14 15.93 -12.29
CA THR A 415 -9.34 15.97 -10.83
C THR A 415 -9.30 14.55 -10.30
N CYS A 416 -8.32 14.26 -9.44
CA CYS A 416 -8.01 12.91 -8.98
C CYS A 416 -7.48 12.92 -7.56
N THR A 417 -7.31 11.75 -6.94
CA THR A 417 -6.62 11.63 -5.64
C THR A 417 -5.12 11.94 -5.81
N ARG A 418 -4.45 12.36 -4.72
CA ARG A 418 -3.00 12.64 -4.76
C ARG A 418 -2.16 11.43 -5.16
N GLY A 419 -2.57 10.21 -4.77
CA GLY A 419 -1.91 8.96 -5.12
C GLY A 419 -2.16 8.49 -6.56
N HIS A 420 -3.02 9.18 -7.30
CA HIS A 420 -3.33 8.84 -8.69
C HIS A 420 -2.12 9.06 -9.59
N ARG A 421 -1.74 8.04 -10.37
CA ARG A 421 -0.53 8.09 -11.19
C ARG A 421 -0.84 8.53 -12.62
N VAL A 422 -0.01 9.42 -13.12
CA VAL A 422 0.01 9.83 -14.52
C VAL A 422 1.36 9.49 -15.13
N LEU A 423 1.38 9.28 -16.43
CA LEU A 423 2.61 8.95 -17.14
C LEU A 423 3.44 10.21 -17.34
N THR A 424 4.71 10.15 -16.92
CA THR A 424 5.73 11.21 -17.06
C THR A 424 6.94 10.70 -17.82
N SER A 425 7.89 11.58 -18.12
CA SER A 425 9.19 11.15 -18.66
C SER A 425 9.99 10.26 -17.69
N ARG A 426 9.62 10.25 -16.41
CA ARG A 426 10.18 9.38 -15.35
C ARG A 426 9.38 8.08 -15.16
N GLY A 427 8.39 7.80 -16.01
CA GLY A 427 7.45 6.69 -15.84
C GLY A 427 6.18 7.10 -15.09
N TRP A 428 5.54 6.16 -14.39
CA TRP A 428 4.28 6.37 -13.67
C TRP A 428 4.50 7.08 -12.33
N VAL A 429 4.14 8.36 -12.24
CA VAL A 429 4.34 9.22 -11.05
C VAL A 429 2.99 9.62 -10.43
N PRO A 430 2.83 9.52 -9.10
CA PRO A 430 1.65 10.04 -8.42
C PRO A 430 1.50 11.56 -8.63
N VAL A 431 0.27 12.02 -8.80
CA VAL A 431 -0.01 13.46 -9.02
C VAL A 431 0.47 14.31 -7.84
N GLY A 432 0.44 13.76 -6.62
CA GLY A 432 0.93 14.45 -5.42
C GLY A 432 2.44 14.68 -5.37
N ASP A 433 3.21 13.95 -6.20
CA ASP A 433 4.69 13.99 -6.27
C ASP A 433 5.21 14.75 -7.49
N LEU A 434 4.30 15.26 -8.33
CA LEU A 434 4.67 16.09 -9.47
C LEU A 434 5.07 17.48 -9.02
N THR A 435 6.05 18.04 -9.71
CA THR A 435 6.51 19.43 -9.53
C THR A 435 6.01 20.33 -10.66
N MET A 436 5.92 21.63 -10.40
CA MET A 436 5.58 22.62 -11.43
C MET A 436 6.63 22.62 -12.53
N GLY A 437 6.21 22.65 -13.78
CA GLY A 437 7.10 22.59 -14.93
C GLY A 437 7.54 21.15 -15.33
N GLU A 438 7.14 20.12 -14.58
CA GLU A 438 7.43 18.73 -14.92
C GLU A 438 6.66 18.26 -16.15
N GLU A 439 7.29 17.42 -16.98
CA GLU A 439 6.68 16.88 -18.19
C GLU A 439 5.83 15.63 -17.88
N VAL A 440 4.57 15.68 -18.29
CA VAL A 440 3.63 14.55 -18.26
C VAL A 440 3.17 14.23 -19.69
N TYR A 441 2.72 13.02 -19.94
CA TYR A 441 2.20 12.63 -21.24
C TYR A 441 0.67 12.87 -21.32
N GLY A 442 0.28 13.74 -22.25
CA GLY A 442 -1.11 13.99 -22.62
C GLY A 442 -1.43 13.44 -23.99
N VAL A 443 -2.67 13.58 -24.43
CA VAL A 443 -3.08 13.21 -25.78
C VAL A 443 -2.80 14.33 -26.78
N SER A 444 -2.50 13.95 -28.04
CA SER A 444 -2.21 14.91 -29.12
C SER A 444 -3.37 15.86 -29.41
N GLU A 445 -3.10 17.00 -30.06
CA GLU A 445 -4.11 18.00 -30.40
C GLU A 445 -5.29 17.44 -31.23
N GLN A 446 -5.06 16.45 -32.10
CA GLN A 446 -6.12 15.82 -32.84
C GLN A 446 -7.16 15.13 -31.95
N VAL A 447 -6.71 14.36 -30.95
CA VAL A 447 -7.59 13.69 -29.99
C VAL A 447 -8.22 14.72 -29.04
N SER A 448 -7.52 15.79 -28.71
CA SER A 448 -8.05 16.91 -27.93
C SER A 448 -9.12 17.72 -28.69
N ALA A 449 -9.01 17.82 -30.01
CA ALA A 449 -10.01 18.46 -30.88
C ALA A 449 -11.27 17.60 -31.05
N GLU A 450 -11.13 16.29 -31.18
CA GLU A 450 -12.25 15.34 -31.13
C GLU A 450 -13.00 15.41 -29.82
N ARG A 451 -12.27 15.51 -28.67
CA ARG A 451 -12.84 15.71 -27.35
C ARG A 451 -13.64 17.02 -27.27
N ARG A 452 -13.10 18.13 -27.77
CA ARG A 452 -13.82 19.43 -27.78
C ARG A 452 -15.08 19.40 -28.61
N ARG A 453 -15.05 18.78 -29.82
CA ARG A 453 -16.24 18.60 -30.65
C ARG A 453 -17.29 17.71 -30.00
N ALA A 454 -16.85 16.62 -29.32
CA ALA A 454 -17.75 15.71 -28.63
C ALA A 454 -18.42 16.35 -27.41
N LEU A 455 -17.71 17.21 -26.64
CA LEU A 455 -18.29 17.96 -25.53
C LEU A 455 -19.25 19.07 -26.01
N GLN A 456 -18.95 19.73 -27.12
CA GLN A 456 -19.86 20.70 -27.74
C GLN A 456 -21.11 20.04 -28.32
N GLY A 457 -21.00 18.81 -28.80
CA GLY A 457 -22.12 18.00 -29.27
C GLY A 457 -23.04 17.52 -28.14
N SER A 458 -22.51 17.22 -26.98
CA SER A 458 -23.30 16.81 -25.79
C SER A 458 -24.08 17.97 -25.16
N ASP A 459 -23.52 19.18 -25.20
CA ASP A 459 -24.23 20.40 -24.72
C ASP A 459 -25.34 20.81 -25.71
N ALA A 460 -25.19 20.50 -27.00
CA ALA A 460 -26.22 20.75 -28.03
C ALA A 460 -27.43 19.79 -27.92
N ILE A 461 -27.25 18.58 -27.40
CA ILE A 461 -28.33 17.62 -27.14
C ILE A 461 -29.12 17.97 -25.86
N LEU A 462 -28.53 18.70 -24.92
CA LEU A 462 -29.23 19.21 -23.74
C LEU A 462 -29.98 20.53 -23.97
N SER A 463 -29.81 21.20 -25.13
CA SER A 463 -30.48 22.48 -25.45
C SER A 463 -31.78 22.37 -26.25
N VAL A 464 -32.28 21.15 -26.49
CA VAL A 464 -33.61 20.92 -27.12
C VAL A 464 -34.58 20.41 -26.07
N GLY A 465 -34.93 21.26 -25.14
CA GLY A 465 -35.97 20.96 -24.13
C GLY A 465 -36.14 22.10 -23.14
N GLY A 466 -36.90 23.14 -23.54
CA GLY A 466 -37.54 24.07 -22.58
C GLY A 466 -36.81 25.40 -22.37
N GLN A 467 -37.17 26.39 -23.18
CA GLN A 467 -36.99 27.81 -22.82
C GLN A 467 -37.72 28.11 -21.54
N ALA A 468 -37.01 28.70 -20.58
CA ALA A 468 -37.54 29.60 -19.59
C ALA A 468 -36.47 30.67 -19.32
N ASP A 469 -36.80 31.88 -19.72
CA ASP A 469 -36.07 33.12 -19.48
C ASP A 469 -35.77 33.36 -18.00
N TYR A 470 -34.53 33.66 -17.69
CA TYR A 470 -34.20 34.51 -16.54
C TYR A 470 -32.95 35.35 -16.87
N SER A 471 -33.22 36.56 -17.36
CA SER A 471 -32.35 37.73 -17.24
C SER A 471 -32.55 38.34 -15.85
N GLY A 472 -31.48 38.53 -15.08
CA GLY A 472 -31.55 39.18 -13.79
C GLY A 472 -30.19 39.43 -13.19
N SER A 473 -29.76 40.63 -13.28
CA SER A 473 -28.57 41.32 -12.81
C SER A 473 -28.15 41.02 -11.34
N VAL A 474 -26.86 41.06 -11.15
CA VAL A 474 -26.13 41.19 -9.86
C VAL A 474 -26.64 42.43 -9.08
N GLU A 475 -27.08 42.23 -7.85
CA GLU A 475 -27.00 43.27 -6.79
C GLU A 475 -26.77 42.61 -5.42
N THR A 476 -25.74 43.10 -4.78
CA THR A 476 -25.39 42.96 -3.37
C THR A 476 -26.47 43.53 -2.47
N LEU A 477 -26.93 42.77 -1.46
CA LEU A 477 -27.53 43.38 -0.26
C LEU A 477 -27.35 42.47 0.97
N SER A 478 -26.63 43.05 1.92
CA SER A 478 -26.64 42.72 3.34
C SER A 478 -28.00 43.05 3.98
N ALA A 479 -28.58 42.10 4.76
CA ALA A 479 -29.44 42.49 5.90
C ALA A 479 -29.77 41.27 6.77
N VAL A 480 -29.51 41.44 8.03
CA VAL A 480 -29.97 40.63 9.18
C VAL A 480 -31.44 40.94 9.42
N PRO A 481 -32.28 40.03 9.83
CA PRO A 481 -33.41 40.33 10.67
C PRO A 481 -33.31 39.68 12.05
N THR A 482 -33.25 40.53 13.03
CA THR A 482 -33.66 40.28 14.41
C THR A 482 -35.17 40.04 14.46
N TYR A 483 -35.58 39.02 15.25
CA TYR A 483 -36.93 38.95 15.79
C TYR A 483 -36.90 38.81 17.30
N SER A 484 -37.62 39.69 17.95
CA SER A 484 -37.80 39.84 19.40
C SER A 484 -39.03 39.10 19.92
N ALA A 485 -38.85 38.57 21.10
CA ALA A 485 -39.73 38.56 22.28
C ALA A 485 -41.18 38.05 22.19
N GLY A 486 -41.54 37.20 23.12
CA GLY A 486 -42.90 36.87 23.57
C GLY A 486 -42.88 35.93 24.79
N ASN A 487 -42.80 36.51 25.93
CA ASN A 487 -43.32 36.24 27.28
C ASN A 487 -43.91 34.85 27.68
N GLY A 488 -43.58 34.43 28.93
CA GLY A 488 -44.36 33.62 29.83
C GLY A 488 -43.57 32.96 30.91
N GLU A 489 -43.34 33.64 31.99
CA GLU A 489 -43.46 33.35 33.43
C GLU A 489 -43.40 31.85 33.83
N SER A 490 -42.78 31.37 34.89
CA SER A 490 -42.43 31.90 36.24
C SER A 490 -41.72 30.80 37.02
N GLY A 491 -40.93 31.21 38.05
CA GLY A 491 -40.60 30.32 39.20
C GLY A 491 -39.16 30.26 39.63
N ILE A 492 -38.69 31.24 40.24
CA ILE A 492 -37.97 31.42 41.51
C ILE A 492 -37.62 30.13 42.27
N VAL A 493 -36.35 29.91 42.66
CA VAL A 493 -35.84 30.10 44.03
C VAL A 493 -34.29 30.02 44.04
N ARG A 494 -33.75 30.93 44.83
CA ARG A 494 -32.37 31.32 45.22
C ARG A 494 -31.64 30.30 46.07
N GLY A 495 -30.34 30.46 46.04
CA GLY A 495 -29.42 30.25 47.16
C GLY A 495 -28.08 29.75 46.62
N GLY A 496 -26.97 30.38 46.62
CA GLY A 496 -26.38 31.36 47.51
C GLY A 496 -25.20 30.78 48.24
N ALA A 497 -24.04 31.37 47.96
CA ALA A 497 -22.85 31.55 48.79
C ALA A 497 -21.58 30.78 48.42
N ARG A 498 -20.62 31.47 47.85
CA ARG A 498 -19.27 31.93 48.32
C ARG A 498 -18.61 31.20 49.50
N ALA A 499 -17.35 30.76 49.33
CA ALA A 499 -16.13 31.26 50.02
C ALA A 499 -14.92 30.36 49.62
N ARG A 500 -13.91 30.98 49.06
CA ARG A 500 -12.54 31.28 49.54
C ARG A 500 -11.78 30.13 50.24
N ALA A 501 -10.69 29.72 49.56
CA ALA A 501 -9.28 29.92 49.89
C ALA A 501 -8.84 29.45 51.30
N ASP A 502 -7.86 28.55 51.35
CA ASP A 502 -6.57 28.86 51.93
C ASP A 502 -5.53 27.76 51.71
N THR A 503 -4.35 28.24 51.52
CA THR A 503 -3.03 27.71 51.47
C THR A 503 -2.62 26.83 52.64
N ALA A 504 -1.81 25.78 52.43
CA ALA A 504 -0.69 25.45 53.32
C ALA A 504 0.32 24.55 52.63
N ALA A 505 1.56 24.91 52.74
CA ALA A 505 2.77 24.29 52.27
C ALA A 505 3.47 23.47 53.34
N VAL A 506 4.27 22.45 52.87
CA VAL A 506 5.57 21.95 53.43
C VAL A 506 5.49 21.01 54.65
N PRO A 507 6.46 20.09 54.89
CA PRO A 507 7.77 19.86 54.32
C PRO A 507 8.20 18.40 54.01
N LEU A 508 9.34 18.33 53.33
CA LEU A 508 10.32 17.22 53.20
C LEU A 508 10.70 16.53 54.51
N GLN A 509 10.92 15.23 54.45
CA GLN A 509 12.01 14.60 55.17
C GLN A 509 12.61 13.41 54.41
N ALA A 510 13.93 13.50 54.24
CA ALA A 510 14.83 12.53 53.68
C ALA A 510 15.29 11.52 54.75
N ARG A 511 15.64 10.30 54.33
CA ARG A 511 16.64 9.37 54.85
C ARG A 511 16.62 8.17 53.89
N GLY A 512 17.64 7.76 53.20
CA GLY A 512 19.09 7.60 53.50
C GLY A 512 19.37 6.11 53.55
N GLN A 513 20.10 5.64 52.58
CA GLN A 513 21.20 4.69 52.71
C GLN A 513 21.54 4.06 51.33
N GLU A 514 22.72 4.47 50.87
CA GLU A 514 23.56 3.64 49.98
C GLU A 514 24.26 2.57 50.86
N PRO A 515 24.95 1.51 50.34
CA PRO A 515 26.13 1.74 49.54
C PRO A 515 26.47 0.66 48.46
N ASP A 516 27.35 1.11 47.60
CA ASP A 516 28.60 0.49 47.11
C ASP A 516 28.63 -0.37 45.83
N ASP A 517 29.49 0.16 44.95
CA ASP A 517 30.46 -0.44 44.06
C ASP A 517 29.99 -1.19 42.79
N TRP A 518 30.26 -0.52 41.66
CA TRP A 518 31.18 -1.09 40.62
C TRP A 518 31.67 -0.04 39.63
N GLU A 519 32.98 0.09 39.57
CA GLU A 519 33.70 0.86 38.55
C GLU A 519 33.56 0.26 37.18
N ALA A 520 33.43 1.09 36.16
CA ALA A 520 34.25 1.05 34.92
C ALA A 520 33.87 2.19 34.00
N GLY A 521 34.78 3.07 33.72
CA GLY A 521 34.63 4.25 32.92
C GLY A 521 34.46 4.00 31.41
N GLY A 522 33.57 4.73 30.86
CA GLY A 522 33.45 5.03 29.44
C GLY A 522 32.66 6.34 29.28
N PRO A 523 33.03 7.26 28.40
CA PRO A 523 32.43 8.59 28.35
C PRO A 523 31.00 8.53 27.83
N ALA A 524 30.09 9.12 28.61
CA ALA A 524 28.69 9.29 28.23
C ALA A 524 28.53 10.23 27.02
N PRO A 525 27.61 9.96 26.11
CA PRO A 525 27.33 10.85 24.98
C PRO A 525 26.63 12.13 25.43
N LEU A 526 27.12 13.25 24.93
CA LEU A 526 26.55 14.59 25.12
C LEU A 526 25.16 14.68 24.50
N VAL A 527 24.12 14.80 25.30
CA VAL A 527 22.76 15.13 24.89
C VAL A 527 22.62 16.64 24.82
N LEU A 528 22.60 17.22 23.63
CA LEU A 528 22.27 18.64 23.42
C LEU A 528 20.75 18.83 23.45
N ARG A 529 20.24 19.58 24.43
CA ARG A 529 18.86 20.07 24.42
C ARG A 529 18.71 21.21 23.39
N ARG A 530 17.72 21.09 22.51
CA ARG A 530 17.33 22.14 21.54
C ARG A 530 16.87 23.40 22.31
N GLY A 531 17.50 24.52 22.04
CA GLY A 531 17.09 25.86 22.50
C GLY A 531 18.15 26.93 22.28
N ASP A 532 19.42 26.63 22.60
CA ASP A 532 20.51 27.62 22.53
C ASP A 532 21.67 27.23 21.59
N GLY A 533 21.49 26.18 20.80
CA GLY A 533 22.57 25.55 20.03
C GLY A 533 23.03 26.34 18.79
N TRP A 534 22.14 27.03 18.09
CA TRP A 534 22.47 27.62 16.80
C TRP A 534 23.43 28.84 16.90
N LYS A 535 23.28 29.68 17.91
CA LYS A 535 24.20 30.81 18.13
C LYS A 535 25.60 30.39 18.56
N ARG A 536 25.72 29.23 19.26
CA ARG A 536 27.03 28.67 19.65
C ARG A 536 27.72 27.94 18.52
N ILE A 537 26.96 27.27 17.66
CA ILE A 537 27.53 26.58 16.47
C ILE A 537 28.09 27.60 15.48
N GLN A 538 27.45 28.73 15.29
CA GLN A 538 27.93 29.79 14.38
C GLN A 538 29.21 30.44 14.93
N ALA A 539 29.31 30.64 16.23
CA ALA A 539 30.53 31.13 16.86
C ALA A 539 31.70 30.12 16.80
N CYS A 540 31.40 28.82 16.86
CA CYS A 540 32.40 27.76 16.73
C CYS A 540 32.93 27.60 15.30
N LEU A 541 32.12 27.89 14.31
CA LEU A 541 32.54 27.87 12.88
C LEU A 541 33.38 29.09 12.49
N GLU A 542 33.20 30.20 13.21
CA GLU A 542 33.99 31.42 12.96
C GLU A 542 35.36 31.46 13.69
N THR A 543 35.49 30.74 14.82
CA THR A 543 36.70 30.78 15.66
C THR A 543 37.57 29.52 15.65
N GLY A 544 37.05 28.39 15.18
CA GLY A 544 37.78 27.11 15.12
C GLY A 544 38.13 26.49 16.49
N LEU A 545 37.54 26.97 17.60
CA LEU A 545 37.85 26.52 18.96
C LEU A 545 36.60 25.96 19.66
N VAL A 546 36.72 24.79 20.23
CA VAL A 546 35.68 24.14 21.05
C VAL A 546 36.23 23.94 22.45
N TYR A 547 35.54 24.47 23.44
CA TYR A 547 35.88 24.29 24.85
C TYR A 547 34.99 23.20 25.48
N GLY A 548 35.62 22.16 26.06
CA GLY A 548 34.96 21.14 26.83
C GLY A 548 34.63 21.64 28.26
N PRO A 549 33.80 20.90 29.02
CA PRO A 549 33.35 21.33 30.36
C PRO A 549 34.42 21.46 31.42
N GLU A 550 35.66 21.05 31.15
CA GLU A 550 36.82 21.17 32.09
C GLU A 550 37.98 22.04 31.57
N GLY A 551 37.73 22.91 30.59
CA GLY A 551 38.70 23.94 30.19
C GLY A 551 39.87 23.45 29.31
N PHE A 552 39.78 22.29 28.70
CA PHE A 552 40.79 21.79 27.75
C PHE A 552 40.52 22.28 26.32
N GLU A 553 41.60 22.85 25.70
CA GLU A 553 41.61 23.34 24.34
C GLU A 553 41.83 22.15 23.37
N ILE A 554 40.81 21.86 22.50
CA ILE A 554 40.95 20.86 21.44
C ILE A 554 41.11 21.58 20.09
N ARG A 555 42.30 21.48 19.48
CA ARG A 555 42.55 21.96 18.12
C ARG A 555 42.22 20.88 17.10
N LEU A 556 41.24 21.14 16.24
CA LEU A 556 40.96 20.29 15.08
C LEU A 556 41.93 20.63 13.95
N ARG A 557 42.78 19.68 13.58
CA ARG A 557 43.63 19.77 12.37
C ARG A 557 42.78 19.47 11.14
N ALA A 558 42.58 20.45 10.27
CA ALA A 558 42.11 20.24 8.92
C ALA A 558 43.22 19.69 8.01
N PRO A 559 42.92 18.81 7.06
CA PRO A 559 43.91 18.39 6.08
C PRO A 559 44.18 19.55 5.14
N SER A 560 45.47 19.82 4.96
CA SER A 560 46.02 20.86 4.07
C SER A 560 45.76 20.52 2.60
N GLY A 561 45.12 21.43 1.87
CA GLY A 561 44.95 21.36 0.42
C GLY A 561 44.22 22.59 -0.11
N VAL A 562 44.98 23.63 -0.37
CA VAL A 562 44.79 24.69 -1.38
C VAL A 562 43.43 25.41 -1.44
N LEU A 563 43.38 26.61 -0.88
CA LEU A 563 42.50 27.68 -1.38
C LEU A 563 43.37 28.92 -1.67
N GLN A 564 43.60 29.21 -2.94
CA GLN A 564 44.02 30.51 -3.39
C GLN A 564 42.84 31.44 -3.50
N SER A 565 42.91 32.53 -2.76
CA SER A 565 42.04 33.71 -2.81
C SER A 565 42.23 34.48 -4.13
N GLY A 566 41.13 34.71 -4.84
CA GLY A 566 41.04 35.70 -5.90
C GLY A 566 39.84 36.60 -5.61
N GLY A 567 40.09 37.76 -5.07
CA GLY A 567 39.10 38.82 -4.93
C GLY A 567 38.76 39.41 -6.29
N PHE A 568 37.52 39.75 -6.50
CA PHE A 568 37.10 40.73 -7.51
C PHE A 568 36.06 41.66 -6.96
N ASP A 569 36.39 42.93 -7.16
CA ASP A 569 35.73 44.15 -6.76
C ASP A 569 34.46 44.44 -7.61
N ARG A 570 33.57 45.19 -7.04
CA ARG A 570 32.39 45.77 -7.71
C ARG A 570 32.86 46.96 -8.56
N THR A 571 32.33 47.11 -9.78
CA THR A 571 31.66 48.34 -10.23
C THR A 571 31.16 48.26 -11.66
N SER A 572 29.96 48.77 -11.85
CA SER A 572 29.42 49.64 -12.92
C SER A 572 29.20 49.14 -14.35
N GLU A 573 27.96 49.17 -14.72
CA GLU A 573 27.29 49.89 -15.83
C GLU A 573 27.89 49.76 -17.24
N GLY A 574 27.05 49.48 -18.20
CA GLY A 574 27.28 49.80 -19.60
C GLY A 574 26.33 49.13 -20.58
N LEU A 575 25.32 49.86 -20.90
CA LEU A 575 24.38 49.93 -22.01
C LEU A 575 24.94 49.61 -23.41
N CYS A 576 23.99 49.23 -24.30
CA CYS A 576 23.90 49.44 -25.77
C CYS A 576 24.73 48.48 -26.65
N ASP A 577 24.32 48.13 -27.81
CA ASP A 577 23.25 48.48 -28.75
C ASP A 577 23.25 47.47 -29.94
N THR A 578 22.11 47.37 -30.53
CA THR A 578 21.69 46.91 -31.83
C THR A 578 22.71 46.73 -32.92
N SER A 579 22.59 45.69 -33.76
CA SER A 579 22.07 45.80 -35.11
C SER A 579 22.65 44.80 -36.13
N HIS A 580 21.77 44.19 -36.88
CA HIS A 580 21.79 43.81 -38.29
C HIS A 580 22.81 42.79 -38.83
N ARG A 581 22.32 41.67 -39.33
CA ARG A 581 22.01 41.49 -40.76
C ARG A 581 21.41 40.15 -41.11
N ARG A 582 20.44 40.21 -42.00
CA ARG A 582 19.68 39.13 -42.64
C ARG A 582 20.51 38.36 -43.66
N GLY A 583 20.11 37.11 -43.84
CA GLY A 583 20.03 36.49 -45.14
C GLY A 583 20.50 35.03 -45.19
N PRO A 584 20.03 34.28 -46.17
CA PRO A 584 18.77 33.54 -46.14
C PRO A 584 18.97 32.01 -46.40
N TYR A 585 17.87 31.28 -46.21
CA TYR A 585 17.63 29.89 -46.65
C TYR A 585 18.33 28.78 -45.89
N GLU A 586 17.53 27.99 -45.12
CA GLU A 586 17.24 26.61 -45.47
C GLU A 586 16.21 26.03 -44.54
N GLN A 587 15.49 25.08 -45.06
CA GLN A 587 14.23 24.51 -44.51
C GLN A 587 14.43 23.77 -43.17
N PRO A 588 13.33 23.58 -42.39
CA PRO A 588 13.41 23.02 -41.03
C PRO A 588 13.61 21.51 -41.10
N HIS A 589 14.72 21.06 -40.57
CA HIS A 589 14.84 19.67 -40.14
C HIS A 589 13.78 19.39 -39.06
N ARG A 590 12.92 18.44 -39.32
CA ARG A 590 12.03 17.83 -38.34
C ARG A 590 12.85 17.32 -37.19
N GLU A 591 12.78 17.98 -36.07
CA GLU A 591 13.19 17.42 -34.77
C GLU A 591 12.21 16.29 -34.43
N LEU A 592 12.62 15.08 -34.67
CA LEU A 592 12.07 13.87 -34.07
C LEU A 592 12.70 13.71 -32.68
N GLY A 593 12.24 14.48 -31.72
CA GLY A 593 12.59 14.37 -30.31
C GLY A 593 11.43 13.82 -29.49
N ALA A 594 10.97 12.63 -29.77
CA ALA A 594 10.04 11.92 -28.90
C ALA A 594 10.80 10.76 -28.27
N GLY A 595 11.18 10.92 -27.02
CA GLY A 595 11.64 9.81 -26.19
C GLY A 595 10.53 8.77 -26.09
N TYR A 596 10.80 7.59 -26.55
CA TYR A 596 9.88 6.47 -26.49
C TYR A 596 9.63 6.05 -25.05
N VAL A 597 8.45 6.30 -24.51
CA VAL A 597 7.76 5.30 -23.72
C VAL A 597 7.46 4.18 -24.72
N CYS A 598 7.96 2.99 -24.49
CA CYS A 598 7.80 1.88 -25.42
C CYS A 598 6.32 1.72 -25.79
N GLY A 599 5.96 2.01 -27.03
CA GLY A 599 4.58 1.92 -27.51
C GLY A 599 3.72 3.18 -27.38
N ALA A 600 4.24 4.34 -26.92
CA ALA A 600 3.49 5.60 -27.06
C ALA A 600 3.31 5.90 -28.54
N SER A 601 2.10 5.61 -29.04
CA SER A 601 1.75 5.86 -30.43
C SER A 601 1.76 7.38 -30.69
N SER A 602 1.69 7.79 -31.96
CA SER A 602 1.64 9.19 -32.40
C SER A 602 0.54 10.05 -31.73
N PHE A 603 -0.31 9.47 -30.89
CA PHE A 603 -1.37 10.18 -30.17
C PHE A 603 -0.93 10.78 -28.81
N ALA A 604 0.18 10.34 -28.22
CA ALA A 604 0.70 10.88 -26.97
C ALA A 604 1.71 12.02 -27.23
N GLN A 605 1.58 13.13 -26.48
CA GLN A 605 2.50 14.27 -26.53
C GLN A 605 2.93 14.67 -25.12
N ARG A 606 4.12 15.27 -24.99
CA ARG A 606 4.58 15.85 -23.74
C ARG A 606 3.90 17.19 -23.49
N VAL A 607 3.44 17.37 -22.27
CA VAL A 607 2.86 18.63 -21.79
C VAL A 607 3.45 18.89 -20.40
N THR A 608 3.58 20.14 -20.01
CA THR A 608 4.13 20.53 -18.70
C THR A 608 3.04 20.72 -17.67
N VAL A 609 3.35 20.39 -16.42
CA VAL A 609 2.48 20.67 -15.27
C VAL A 609 2.48 22.16 -14.99
N GLU A 610 1.34 22.81 -15.14
CA GLU A 610 1.17 24.23 -14.86
C GLU A 610 0.61 24.49 -13.47
N LYS A 611 -0.24 23.59 -12.96
CA LYS A 611 -0.91 23.79 -11.68
C LYS A 611 -1.32 22.47 -11.05
N ILE A 612 -1.11 22.38 -9.73
CA ILE A 612 -1.67 21.32 -8.88
C ILE A 612 -2.34 22.01 -7.70
N GLU A 613 -3.65 21.93 -7.61
CA GLU A 613 -4.42 22.60 -6.56
C GLU A 613 -5.36 21.65 -5.81
N PRO A 614 -5.51 21.77 -4.49
CA PRO A 614 -6.50 21.01 -3.74
C PRO A 614 -7.92 21.48 -4.13
N VAL A 615 -8.84 20.52 -4.32
CA VAL A 615 -10.23 20.77 -4.75
C VAL A 615 -11.24 20.38 -3.67
N GLY A 616 -10.77 19.85 -2.53
CA GLY A 616 -11.62 19.33 -1.46
C GLY A 616 -11.98 17.87 -1.64
N LYS A 617 -13.03 17.41 -0.93
CA LYS A 617 -13.47 15.99 -0.96
C LYS A 617 -14.57 15.79 -1.98
N ALA A 618 -14.43 14.72 -2.77
CA ALA A 618 -15.45 14.32 -3.73
C ALA A 618 -15.49 12.79 -3.90
N ARG A 619 -16.61 12.29 -4.42
CA ARG A 619 -16.76 10.87 -4.75
C ARG A 619 -15.89 10.52 -5.95
N VAL A 620 -15.17 9.41 -5.83
CA VAL A 620 -14.14 9.01 -6.80
C VAL A 620 -14.41 7.63 -7.38
N TRP A 621 -13.94 7.43 -8.59
CA TRP A 621 -14.10 6.19 -9.35
C TRP A 621 -12.79 5.74 -9.96
N ASP A 622 -12.74 4.47 -10.31
CA ASP A 622 -11.67 3.83 -11.04
C ASP A 622 -12.26 2.85 -12.05
N ILE A 623 -11.51 2.52 -13.10
CA ILE A 623 -11.88 1.51 -14.10
C ILE A 623 -10.82 0.43 -14.17
N GLU A 624 -11.25 -0.78 -14.49
CA GLU A 624 -10.38 -1.91 -14.83
C GLU A 624 -10.32 -2.04 -16.34
N VAL A 625 -9.11 -2.02 -16.89
CA VAL A 625 -8.85 -2.12 -18.34
C VAL A 625 -8.10 -3.40 -18.62
N GLU A 626 -8.54 -4.16 -19.62
CA GLU A 626 -7.94 -5.44 -19.99
C GLU A 626 -6.56 -5.24 -20.62
N GLY A 627 -5.59 -6.03 -20.16
CA GLY A 627 -4.24 -6.11 -20.73
C GLY A 627 -3.29 -5.06 -20.19
N ASP A 628 -3.38 -3.84 -20.66
CA ASP A 628 -2.35 -2.80 -20.53
C ASP A 628 -2.39 -2.01 -19.18
N HIS A 629 -3.45 -2.21 -18.40
CA HIS A 629 -3.68 -1.56 -17.10
C HIS A 629 -3.48 -0.04 -17.08
N SER A 630 -3.66 0.60 -18.24
CA SER A 630 -3.61 2.05 -18.39
C SER A 630 -4.76 2.56 -19.27
N TYR A 631 -5.11 3.82 -19.11
CA TYR A 631 -6.19 4.42 -19.89
C TYR A 631 -6.03 5.94 -20.04
N VAL A 632 -6.68 6.49 -21.05
CA VAL A 632 -6.72 7.94 -21.32
C VAL A 632 -7.98 8.53 -20.73
N ALA A 633 -7.83 9.48 -19.81
CA ALA A 633 -8.94 10.24 -19.23
C ALA A 633 -8.52 11.68 -18.91
N GLY A 634 -9.46 12.63 -19.00
CA GLY A 634 -9.16 14.03 -18.75
C GLY A 634 -8.08 14.65 -19.65
N GLY A 635 -7.67 13.94 -20.72
CA GLY A 635 -6.59 14.36 -21.63
C GLY A 635 -5.19 13.93 -21.18
N LEU A 636 -5.07 13.12 -20.13
CA LEU A 636 -3.83 12.55 -19.62
C LEU A 636 -3.86 11.02 -19.65
N ILE A 637 -2.69 10.40 -19.58
CA ILE A 637 -2.53 8.94 -19.54
C ILE A 637 -2.42 8.51 -18.08
N HIS A 638 -3.27 7.58 -17.66
CA HIS A 638 -3.43 7.08 -16.28
C HIS A 638 -3.09 5.60 -16.17
N HIS A 639 -2.63 5.18 -15.02
CA HIS A 639 -2.40 3.78 -14.68
C HIS A 639 -3.58 3.20 -13.93
N ASN A 640 -3.89 1.93 -14.20
CA ASN A 640 -4.89 1.13 -13.50
C ASN A 640 -4.25 0.29 -12.38
N SER A 641 -5.01 -0.08 -11.33
CA SER A 641 -4.50 -0.91 -10.23
C SER A 641 -4.42 -2.39 -10.62
N TYR A 642 -3.26 -3.03 -10.35
CA TYR A 642 -2.97 -4.43 -10.66
C TYR A 642 -2.64 -5.26 -9.41
N ASN A 643 -3.07 -6.56 -9.37
CA ASN A 643 -2.67 -7.56 -8.38
C ASN A 643 -2.47 -8.94 -9.05
N SER A 644 -1.30 -9.55 -8.86
CA SER A 644 -1.04 -11.00 -9.04
C SER A 644 -2.01 -11.79 -8.15
N PRO A 645 -2.50 -13.00 -8.48
CA PRO A 645 -3.80 -13.43 -7.97
C PRO A 645 -3.91 -13.23 -6.47
N ASN A 646 -4.89 -12.41 -6.07
CA ASN A 646 -5.14 -12.15 -4.65
C ASN A 646 -5.89 -13.35 -4.07
N LEU A 647 -5.17 -14.34 -3.59
CA LEU A 647 -5.71 -15.56 -3.00
C LEU A 647 -6.56 -15.30 -1.76
N GLN A 648 -6.34 -14.17 -1.06
CA GLN A 648 -7.13 -13.77 0.10
C GLN A 648 -8.57 -13.33 -0.25
N GLN A 649 -8.87 -13.08 -1.53
CA GLN A 649 -10.21 -12.68 -1.99
C GLN A 649 -11.05 -13.86 -2.53
N ILE A 650 -10.53 -15.07 -2.49
CA ILE A 650 -11.28 -16.27 -2.90
C ILE A 650 -12.49 -16.43 -1.97
N PRO A 651 -13.71 -16.54 -2.51
CA PRO A 651 -14.93 -16.62 -1.70
C PRO A 651 -14.90 -17.78 -0.70
N SER A 652 -15.11 -17.51 0.58
CA SER A 652 -15.24 -18.54 1.63
C SER A 652 -16.67 -18.74 2.08
N ARG A 653 -17.52 -17.71 1.95
CA ARG A 653 -18.88 -17.67 2.54
C ARG A 653 -19.97 -18.16 1.61
N ASP A 654 -19.69 -18.36 0.34
CA ASP A 654 -20.64 -18.88 -0.62
C ASP A 654 -20.58 -20.41 -0.59
N PRO A 655 -21.69 -21.12 -0.22
CA PRO A 655 -21.64 -22.56 0.05
C PRO A 655 -21.41 -23.42 -1.20
N ILE A 656 -21.60 -22.86 -2.39
CA ILE A 656 -21.42 -23.59 -3.66
C ILE A 656 -20.12 -23.16 -4.32
N LEU A 657 -19.89 -21.85 -4.39
CA LEU A 657 -18.86 -21.24 -5.19
C LEU A 657 -17.50 -21.20 -4.45
N GLY A 658 -17.55 -21.06 -3.13
CA GLY A 658 -16.36 -21.16 -2.29
C GLY A 658 -15.63 -22.48 -2.44
N PRO A 659 -16.30 -23.61 -2.13
CA PRO A 659 -15.71 -24.94 -2.31
C PRO A 659 -15.27 -25.23 -3.75
N MET A 660 -16.06 -24.83 -4.75
CA MET A 660 -15.73 -25.03 -6.16
C MET A 660 -14.37 -24.41 -6.54
N ILE A 661 -14.10 -23.17 -6.12
CA ILE A 661 -12.83 -22.48 -6.46
C ILE A 661 -11.69 -22.98 -5.57
N ARG A 662 -11.96 -23.17 -4.27
CA ARG A 662 -10.94 -23.66 -3.34
C ARG A 662 -10.48 -25.07 -3.68
N SER A 663 -11.38 -25.94 -4.18
CA SER A 663 -11.01 -27.29 -4.62
C SER A 663 -10.06 -27.35 -5.83
N LEU A 664 -9.79 -26.22 -6.47
CA LEU A 664 -8.75 -26.13 -7.51
C LEU A 664 -7.32 -26.21 -6.92
N PHE A 665 -7.16 -25.87 -5.63
CA PHE A 665 -5.87 -25.85 -4.98
C PHE A 665 -5.60 -27.18 -4.27
N LEU A 666 -4.51 -27.82 -4.64
CA LEU A 666 -4.13 -29.16 -4.20
C LEU A 666 -2.90 -29.12 -3.29
N PRO A 667 -2.78 -30.07 -2.34
CA PRO A 667 -1.52 -30.33 -1.65
C PRO A 667 -0.47 -30.89 -2.61
N ASP A 668 0.73 -31.14 -2.14
CA ASP A 668 1.72 -31.91 -2.89
C ASP A 668 1.22 -33.33 -3.15
N GLU A 669 1.81 -33.97 -4.13
CA GLU A 669 1.40 -35.30 -4.59
C GLU A 669 1.50 -36.33 -3.47
N GLY A 670 0.45 -37.11 -3.28
CA GLY A 670 0.38 -38.13 -2.25
C GLY A 670 0.08 -37.62 -0.83
N LYS A 671 -0.11 -36.30 -0.65
CA LYS A 671 -0.37 -35.67 0.64
C LYS A 671 -1.81 -35.12 0.75
N GLN A 672 -2.17 -34.62 1.93
CA GLN A 672 -3.45 -33.99 2.22
C GLN A 672 -3.26 -32.48 2.43
N TRP A 673 -4.28 -31.72 2.11
CA TRP A 673 -4.37 -30.32 2.46
C TRP A 673 -4.77 -30.16 3.92
N ALA A 674 -4.01 -29.40 4.69
CA ALA A 674 -4.39 -29.00 6.05
C ALA A 674 -4.48 -27.48 6.14
N SER A 675 -5.67 -26.94 6.41
CA SER A 675 -5.87 -25.56 6.81
C SER A 675 -5.88 -25.47 8.33
N ILE A 676 -5.02 -24.64 8.90
CA ILE A 676 -4.91 -24.44 10.34
C ILE A 676 -5.15 -22.95 10.62
N ASP A 677 -6.29 -22.63 11.28
CA ASP A 677 -6.77 -21.27 11.50
C ASP A 677 -6.79 -20.89 12.98
N PHE A 678 -6.35 -19.69 13.33
CA PHE A 678 -6.43 -19.22 14.70
C PHE A 678 -7.89 -18.97 15.10
N SER A 679 -8.38 -19.74 16.04
CA SER A 679 -9.73 -19.58 16.57
C SER A 679 -9.86 -18.28 17.35
N GLN A 680 -10.61 -17.31 16.81
CA GLN A 680 -10.93 -16.03 17.47
C GLN A 680 -9.67 -15.23 17.90
N GLN A 681 -8.65 -15.14 17.05
CA GLN A 681 -7.38 -14.51 17.36
C GLN A 681 -7.54 -13.08 17.91
N GLU A 682 -8.31 -12.22 17.25
CA GLU A 682 -8.47 -10.81 17.64
C GLU A 682 -9.24 -10.63 18.96
N PRO A 683 -10.33 -11.36 19.27
CA PRO A 683 -10.97 -11.37 20.58
C PRO A 683 -10.02 -11.78 21.73
N ARG A 684 -9.22 -12.82 21.54
CA ARG A 684 -8.24 -13.27 22.56
C ARG A 684 -7.17 -12.21 22.81
N LEU A 685 -6.68 -11.54 21.75
CA LEU A 685 -5.78 -10.39 21.87
C LEU A 685 -6.43 -9.22 22.61
N ALA A 686 -7.73 -8.94 22.35
CA ALA A 686 -8.44 -7.87 23.04
C ALA A 686 -8.54 -8.14 24.55
N VAL A 687 -8.85 -9.40 24.95
CA VAL A 687 -8.87 -9.82 26.36
C VAL A 687 -7.47 -9.71 26.98
N HIS A 688 -6.44 -10.19 26.30
CA HIS A 688 -5.03 -10.08 26.74
C HIS A 688 -4.63 -8.63 27.00
N TYR A 689 -4.90 -7.72 26.06
CA TYR A 689 -4.56 -6.30 26.24
C TYR A 689 -5.42 -5.62 27.30
N ALA A 690 -6.66 -6.03 27.49
CA ALA A 690 -7.53 -5.50 28.52
C ALA A 690 -7.01 -5.90 29.93
N ASP A 691 -6.60 -7.15 30.10
CA ASP A 691 -5.97 -7.63 31.32
C ASP A 691 -4.62 -6.93 31.61
N ALA A 692 -3.74 -6.85 30.60
CA ALA A 692 -2.46 -6.15 30.71
C ALA A 692 -2.63 -4.66 31.04
N TYR A 693 -3.62 -3.99 30.42
CA TYR A 693 -3.94 -2.60 30.73
C TYR A 693 -4.47 -2.46 32.15
N GLY A 694 -5.39 -3.32 32.58
CA GLY A 694 -5.91 -3.35 33.96
C GLY A 694 -4.79 -3.47 35.00
N ARG A 695 -3.85 -4.39 34.78
CA ARG A 695 -2.66 -4.53 35.63
C ARG A 695 -1.80 -3.26 35.62
N SER A 696 -1.62 -2.60 34.48
CA SER A 696 -0.80 -1.39 34.37
C SER A 696 -1.36 -0.18 35.11
N VAL A 697 -2.67 -0.13 35.35
CA VAL A 697 -3.37 0.93 36.08
C VAL A 697 -3.79 0.50 37.48
N ASN A 698 -3.38 -0.69 37.93
CA ASN A 698 -3.77 -1.31 39.21
C ASN A 698 -5.28 -1.39 39.44
N GLN A 699 -6.04 -1.57 38.33
CA GLN A 699 -7.50 -1.69 38.37
C GLN A 699 -7.94 -2.65 37.27
N ALA A 700 -8.48 -3.81 37.64
CA ALA A 700 -9.07 -4.74 36.69
C ALA A 700 -10.20 -4.04 35.92
N LEU A 701 -10.22 -4.25 34.59
CA LEU A 701 -11.35 -3.80 33.77
C LEU A 701 -12.55 -4.71 33.98
N THR A 702 -13.74 -4.12 34.00
CA THR A 702 -14.98 -4.86 34.32
C THR A 702 -15.25 -5.98 33.31
N GLY A 703 -15.42 -7.21 33.80
CA GLY A 703 -15.72 -8.40 33.00
C GLY A 703 -14.52 -9.11 32.37
N VAL A 704 -13.27 -8.59 32.57
CA VAL A 704 -12.07 -9.19 31.98
C VAL A 704 -11.63 -10.44 32.73
N SER A 705 -11.69 -10.44 34.06
CA SER A 705 -11.31 -11.59 34.88
C SER A 705 -12.16 -12.81 34.56
N GLU A 706 -13.45 -12.62 34.39
CA GLU A 706 -14.42 -13.65 34.03
C GLU A 706 -14.16 -14.22 32.64
N LEU A 707 -13.79 -13.36 31.68
CA LEU A 707 -13.41 -13.79 30.32
C LEU A 707 -12.09 -14.57 30.33
N VAL A 708 -11.11 -14.11 31.09
CA VAL A 708 -9.82 -14.82 31.25
C VAL A 708 -10.04 -16.20 31.87
N GLU A 709 -10.86 -16.29 32.91
CA GLU A 709 -11.21 -17.56 33.54
C GLU A 709 -11.96 -18.48 32.58
N ALA A 710 -12.96 -17.97 31.86
CA ALA A 710 -13.75 -18.76 30.91
C ALA A 710 -12.87 -19.40 29.81
N PHE A 711 -11.95 -18.61 29.20
CA PHE A 711 -11.04 -19.14 28.21
C PHE A 711 -10.00 -20.12 28.77
N ASN A 712 -9.57 -19.94 30.03
CA ASN A 712 -8.61 -20.85 30.67
C ASN A 712 -9.28 -22.17 31.13
N VAL A 713 -10.55 -22.14 31.50
CA VAL A 713 -11.33 -23.35 31.83
C VAL A 713 -11.67 -24.13 30.57
N ASP A 714 -12.11 -23.44 29.52
CA ASP A 714 -12.40 -24.05 28.23
C ASP A 714 -11.81 -23.22 27.07
N PRO A 715 -10.69 -23.67 26.46
CA PRO A 715 -10.12 -23.01 25.29
C PRO A 715 -11.06 -22.93 24.08
N ALA A 716 -12.11 -23.76 24.00
CA ALA A 716 -13.10 -23.72 22.95
C ALA A 716 -14.21 -22.67 23.15
N THR A 717 -14.18 -21.93 24.28
CA THR A 717 -15.13 -20.84 24.57
C THR A 717 -15.31 -19.91 23.37
N ASP A 718 -16.56 -19.77 22.91
CA ASP A 718 -16.89 -18.86 21.80
C ASP A 718 -17.27 -17.47 22.32
N PHE A 719 -16.33 -16.53 22.22
CA PHE A 719 -16.54 -15.12 22.59
C PHE A 719 -17.79 -14.51 21.93
N HIS A 720 -18.04 -14.84 20.66
CA HIS A 720 -19.18 -14.27 19.95
C HIS A 720 -20.52 -14.84 20.43
N THR A 721 -20.54 -16.09 20.86
CA THR A 721 -21.73 -16.71 21.50
C THR A 721 -21.96 -16.10 22.89
N MET A 722 -20.92 -15.95 23.69
CA MET A 722 -21.04 -15.25 24.99
C MET A 722 -21.59 -13.83 24.82
N VAL A 723 -21.06 -13.07 23.85
CA VAL A 723 -21.55 -11.73 23.53
C VAL A 723 -23.00 -11.76 23.04
N ALA A 724 -23.38 -12.75 22.25
CA ALA A 724 -24.76 -12.93 21.77
C ALA A 724 -25.72 -13.15 22.93
N GLU A 725 -25.40 -14.02 23.87
CA GLU A 725 -26.17 -14.30 25.07
C GLU A 725 -26.31 -13.06 25.96
N MET A 726 -25.19 -12.38 26.24
CA MET A 726 -25.15 -11.17 27.07
C MET A 726 -25.93 -10.00 26.44
N THR A 727 -25.95 -9.87 25.11
CA THR A 727 -26.60 -8.76 24.40
C THR A 727 -27.96 -9.10 23.85
N SER A 728 -28.40 -10.37 23.96
CA SER A 728 -29.62 -10.87 23.32
C SER A 728 -29.68 -10.65 21.82
N LEU A 729 -28.54 -10.61 21.16
CA LEU A 729 -28.39 -10.49 19.71
C LEU A 729 -28.16 -11.88 19.08
N PRO A 730 -28.60 -12.13 17.86
CA PRO A 730 -28.16 -13.30 17.11
C PRO A 730 -26.63 -13.34 16.98
N ARG A 731 -26.01 -14.51 17.12
CA ARG A 731 -24.55 -14.69 17.10
C ARG A 731 -23.86 -13.96 15.92
N LYS A 732 -24.45 -14.04 14.70
CA LYS A 732 -23.94 -13.33 13.51
C LYS A 732 -23.92 -11.81 13.70
N GLN A 733 -24.96 -11.24 14.32
CA GLN A 733 -25.01 -9.81 14.62
C GLN A 733 -24.06 -9.44 15.74
N ALA A 734 -23.98 -10.24 16.81
CA ALA A 734 -23.03 -10.07 17.91
C ALA A 734 -21.58 -10.06 17.39
N LYS A 735 -21.20 -10.95 16.48
CA LYS A 735 -19.89 -10.96 15.79
C LYS A 735 -19.66 -9.67 15.02
N THR A 736 -20.63 -9.20 14.25
CA THR A 736 -20.52 -7.96 13.46
C THR A 736 -20.36 -6.73 14.35
N VAL A 737 -21.12 -6.64 15.43
CA VAL A 737 -21.05 -5.52 16.41
C VAL A 737 -19.72 -5.56 17.16
N GLY A 738 -19.33 -6.73 17.68
CA GLY A 738 -18.09 -6.91 18.45
C GLY A 738 -16.84 -6.52 17.66
N LEU A 739 -16.70 -7.08 16.46
CA LEU A 739 -15.61 -6.71 15.56
C LEU A 739 -15.70 -5.23 15.11
N GLY A 740 -16.93 -4.75 14.86
CA GLY A 740 -17.14 -3.35 14.49
C GLY A 740 -16.65 -2.37 15.56
N ILE A 741 -16.89 -2.67 16.84
CA ILE A 741 -16.40 -1.84 17.95
C ILE A 741 -14.87 -1.92 18.09
N LEU A 742 -14.29 -3.12 17.96
CA LEU A 742 -12.84 -3.29 17.92
C LEU A 742 -12.19 -2.46 16.80
N TYR A 743 -12.91 -2.31 15.68
CA TYR A 743 -12.43 -1.52 14.52
C TYR A 743 -12.83 -0.03 14.57
N GLY A 744 -13.39 0.45 15.71
CA GLY A 744 -13.78 1.85 15.86
C GLY A 744 -14.97 2.26 15.01
N MET A 745 -15.88 1.32 14.72
CA MET A 745 -17.07 1.58 13.91
C MET A 745 -18.05 2.48 14.65
N GLY A 746 -18.45 3.59 14.02
CA GLY A 746 -19.51 4.46 14.52
C GLY A 746 -20.93 3.94 14.20
N ALA A 747 -21.95 4.57 14.82
CA ALA A 747 -23.35 4.16 14.69
C ALA A 747 -23.86 4.17 13.24
N THR A 748 -23.46 5.14 12.42
CA THR A 748 -23.88 5.22 11.02
C THR A 748 -23.40 4.01 10.21
N LYS A 749 -22.12 3.65 10.33
CA LYS A 749 -21.55 2.50 9.62
C LYS A 749 -22.10 1.16 10.13
N LEU A 750 -22.42 1.10 11.43
CA LEU A 750 -23.07 -0.08 12.00
C LEU A 750 -24.52 -0.21 11.48
N ALA A 751 -25.26 0.90 11.37
CA ALA A 751 -26.60 0.93 10.78
C ALA A 751 -26.60 0.36 9.35
N ASP A 752 -25.64 0.83 8.51
CA ASP A 752 -25.47 0.35 7.14
C ASP A 752 -25.12 -1.15 7.06
N GLN A 753 -24.26 -1.64 7.97
CA GLN A 753 -23.85 -3.06 7.98
C GLN A 753 -24.90 -4.03 8.48
N MET A 754 -25.76 -3.57 9.39
CA MET A 754 -26.81 -4.39 10.00
C MET A 754 -28.16 -4.20 9.35
N ASP A 755 -28.28 -3.28 8.39
CA ASP A 755 -29.53 -2.86 7.74
C ASP A 755 -30.60 -2.44 8.77
N VAL A 756 -30.18 -1.58 9.73
CA VAL A 756 -31.04 -1.03 10.78
C VAL A 756 -31.01 0.50 10.76
N SER A 757 -31.98 1.13 11.44
CA SER A 757 -31.97 2.60 11.55
C SER A 757 -30.76 3.10 12.38
N PRO A 758 -30.30 4.35 12.15
CA PRO A 758 -29.21 4.93 12.95
C PRO A 758 -29.49 4.95 14.46
N ASP A 759 -30.75 5.09 14.85
CA ASP A 759 -31.11 5.10 16.28
C ASP A 759 -31.12 3.70 16.88
N GLN A 760 -31.53 2.70 16.13
CA GLN A 760 -31.38 1.29 16.53
C GLN A 760 -29.88 0.93 16.66
N ALA A 761 -29.03 1.32 15.72
CA ALA A 761 -27.59 1.12 15.81
C ALA A 761 -26.97 1.81 17.04
N LYS A 762 -27.40 3.04 17.38
CA LYS A 762 -26.98 3.73 18.62
C LYS A 762 -27.41 2.96 19.87
N SER A 763 -28.62 2.42 19.88
CA SER A 763 -29.16 1.60 20.99
C SER A 763 -28.34 0.32 21.17
N ILE A 764 -28.05 -0.38 20.08
CA ILE A 764 -27.22 -1.60 20.07
C ILE A 764 -25.81 -1.29 20.60
N LEU A 765 -25.17 -0.20 20.13
CA LEU A 765 -23.85 0.22 20.62
C LEU A 765 -23.88 0.57 22.11
N LYS A 766 -24.95 1.25 22.58
CA LYS A 766 -25.11 1.58 24.00
C LYS A 766 -25.25 0.32 24.84
N GLN A 767 -26.10 -0.62 24.44
CA GLN A 767 -26.30 -1.92 25.10
C GLN A 767 -24.96 -2.69 25.16
N PHE A 768 -24.26 -2.82 24.04
CA PHE A 768 -22.98 -3.51 23.95
C PHE A 768 -21.93 -2.89 24.88
N ASN A 769 -21.79 -1.55 24.87
CA ASN A 769 -20.85 -0.84 25.76
C ASN A 769 -21.22 -0.94 27.25
N THR A 770 -22.49 -1.19 27.56
CA THR A 770 -22.93 -1.43 28.95
C THR A 770 -22.64 -2.86 29.38
N THR A 771 -22.78 -3.82 28.44
CA THR A 771 -22.57 -5.24 28.70
C THR A 771 -21.08 -5.63 28.71
N LEU A 772 -20.29 -5.04 27.80
CA LEU A 772 -18.86 -5.26 27.68
C LEU A 772 -18.06 -3.94 27.82
N PRO A 773 -18.05 -3.34 29.00
CA PRO A 773 -17.44 -2.01 29.20
C PRO A 773 -15.94 -2.01 29.01
N PHE A 774 -15.26 -3.15 29.16
CA PHE A 774 -13.80 -3.26 29.04
C PHE A 774 -13.26 -2.83 27.68
N LEU A 775 -13.96 -3.10 26.57
CA LEU A 775 -13.53 -2.68 25.23
C LEU A 775 -13.47 -1.15 25.11
N LYS A 776 -14.50 -0.47 25.64
CA LYS A 776 -14.51 0.99 25.70
C LYS A 776 -13.45 1.54 26.64
N GLN A 777 -13.26 0.91 27.80
CA GLN A 777 -12.24 1.28 28.77
C GLN A 777 -10.83 1.13 28.18
N LEU A 778 -10.54 0.00 27.53
CA LEU A 778 -9.28 -0.25 26.83
C LEU A 778 -9.03 0.77 25.71
N ASN A 779 -10.03 1.00 24.84
CA ASN A 779 -9.90 1.98 23.75
C ASN A 779 -9.61 3.39 24.29
N SER A 780 -10.36 3.82 25.31
CA SER A 780 -10.11 5.12 25.95
C SER A 780 -8.75 5.18 26.67
N GLY A 781 -8.27 4.06 27.19
CA GLY A 781 -6.94 3.95 27.80
C GLY A 781 -5.82 4.11 26.77
N VAL A 782 -5.92 3.44 25.64
CA VAL A 782 -4.95 3.54 24.55
C VAL A 782 -4.93 4.96 23.96
N GLN A 783 -6.10 5.56 23.74
CA GLN A 783 -6.20 6.94 23.24
C GLN A 783 -5.57 7.95 24.20
N ARG A 784 -5.91 7.91 25.49
CA ARG A 784 -5.31 8.80 26.53
C ARG A 784 -3.80 8.68 26.57
N ARG A 785 -3.25 7.45 26.40
CA ARG A 785 -1.79 7.26 26.37
C ARG A 785 -1.16 7.92 25.15
N LEU A 786 -1.81 7.93 24.01
CA LEU A 786 -1.33 8.61 22.80
C LEU A 786 -1.47 10.14 22.90
N GLU A 787 -2.51 10.62 23.59
CA GLU A 787 -2.78 12.05 23.78
C GLU A 787 -1.88 12.68 24.87
N ASP A 788 -1.26 11.88 25.74
CA ASP A 788 -0.29 12.40 26.73
C ASP A 788 0.90 13.05 25.97
N PRO A 789 1.17 14.35 26.22
CA PRO A 789 2.26 15.08 25.55
C PRO A 789 3.65 14.44 25.79
N ARG A 790 3.80 13.67 26.86
CA ARG A 790 5.05 12.97 27.22
C ARG A 790 5.20 11.64 26.45
N SER A 791 4.14 11.16 25.80
CA SER A 791 4.19 9.91 25.05
C SER A 791 4.93 10.10 23.73
N SER A 792 5.57 9.03 23.26
CA SER A 792 6.19 9.00 21.93
C SER A 792 5.19 9.10 20.77
N GLY A 793 3.87 9.15 21.07
CA GLY A 793 2.82 9.13 20.06
C GLY A 793 2.73 7.82 19.28
N SER A 794 3.16 6.72 19.89
CA SER A 794 3.14 5.40 19.25
C SER A 794 2.61 4.33 20.20
N ILE A 795 2.08 3.26 19.61
CA ILE A 795 1.74 1.99 20.29
C ILE A 795 2.65 0.88 19.75
N ARG A 796 2.71 -0.22 20.47
CA ARG A 796 3.48 -1.41 20.03
C ARG A 796 2.61 -2.65 20.02
N SER A 797 2.74 -3.45 18.96
CA SER A 797 2.17 -4.80 18.90
C SER A 797 2.78 -5.69 19.99
N ILE A 798 2.26 -6.88 20.13
CA ILE A 798 2.72 -7.89 21.09
C ILE A 798 4.19 -8.29 20.90
N LEU A 799 4.70 -8.25 19.65
CA LEU A 799 6.09 -8.52 19.32
C LEU A 799 6.93 -7.26 19.08
N GLY A 800 6.43 -6.09 19.50
CA GLY A 800 7.22 -4.86 19.52
C GLY A 800 7.14 -4.01 18.24
N ARG A 801 6.37 -4.39 17.22
CA ARG A 801 6.14 -3.56 16.03
C ARG A 801 5.53 -2.23 16.42
N LYS A 802 6.15 -1.15 15.98
CA LYS A 802 5.74 0.21 16.32
C LYS A 802 4.68 0.69 15.33
N CYS A 803 3.62 1.29 15.86
CA CYS A 803 2.59 1.99 15.08
C CYS A 803 2.52 3.44 15.55
N ARG A 804 2.84 4.39 14.67
CA ARG A 804 3.01 5.82 14.99
C ARG A 804 1.75 6.61 14.67
N PHE A 805 1.48 7.64 15.51
CA PHE A 805 0.44 8.66 15.35
C PHE A 805 1.11 10.04 15.43
N ASP A 806 1.90 10.36 14.44
CA ASP A 806 2.78 11.54 14.35
C ASP A 806 2.15 12.72 13.61
N LYS A 807 0.99 12.54 12.97
CA LYS A 807 0.21 13.62 12.36
C LYS A 807 -0.69 14.29 13.37
N TRP A 808 -0.89 15.62 13.22
CA TRP A 808 -1.65 16.48 14.13
C TRP A 808 -2.74 17.26 13.38
N GLU A 809 -3.84 17.53 14.08
CA GLU A 809 -4.98 18.26 13.57
C GLU A 809 -5.59 19.12 14.68
N PRO A 810 -6.35 20.22 14.36
CA PRO A 810 -7.07 20.96 15.36
C PRO A 810 -8.04 20.11 16.17
N ALA A 811 -8.12 20.35 17.47
CA ALA A 811 -9.03 19.62 18.37
C ALA A 811 -10.51 19.98 18.14
N THR A 812 -10.79 20.98 17.31
CA THR A 812 -12.15 21.40 16.93
C THR A 812 -12.69 20.54 15.80
N PHE A 813 -13.97 20.19 15.89
CA PHE A 813 -14.65 19.44 14.84
C PHE A 813 -14.65 20.22 13.52
N GLY A 814 -14.19 19.58 12.45
CA GLY A 814 -14.12 20.19 11.11
C GLY A 814 -13.36 19.28 10.14
N MET A 815 -13.37 19.60 8.85
CA MET A 815 -12.55 18.94 7.84
C MET A 815 -11.13 19.51 7.89
N ASN A 816 -10.32 19.06 8.86
CA ASN A 816 -8.95 19.46 9.04
C ASN A 816 -7.99 18.48 8.37
N LYS A 817 -6.95 18.97 7.73
CA LYS A 817 -5.87 18.16 7.19
C LYS A 817 -4.93 17.75 8.33
N SER A 818 -4.66 16.45 8.47
CA SER A 818 -3.67 15.98 9.44
C SER A 818 -2.26 16.20 8.89
N LEU A 819 -1.40 16.90 9.62
CA LEU A 819 -0.07 17.34 9.21
C LEU A 819 0.98 16.94 10.27
N PRO A 820 2.28 16.84 9.91
CA PRO A 820 3.35 16.83 10.90
C PRO A 820 3.23 18.02 11.86
N TYR A 821 3.70 17.89 13.10
CA TYR A 821 3.45 18.88 14.15
C TYR A 821 3.84 20.31 13.76
N GLU A 822 5.04 20.50 13.23
CA GLU A 822 5.55 21.82 12.84
C GLU A 822 4.72 22.44 11.70
N GLU A 823 4.34 21.64 10.71
CA GLU A 823 3.45 22.05 9.63
C GLU A 823 2.04 22.36 10.14
N ALA A 824 1.52 21.59 11.10
CA ALA A 824 0.22 21.83 11.70
C ALA A 824 0.20 23.15 12.48
N VAL A 825 1.27 23.45 13.24
CA VAL A 825 1.42 24.74 13.93
C VAL A 825 1.50 25.90 12.94
N ALA A 826 2.24 25.72 11.83
CA ALA A 826 2.34 26.73 10.78
C ALA A 826 1.00 26.96 10.06
N ALA A 827 0.26 25.88 9.77
CA ALA A 827 -1.00 25.95 9.02
C ALA A 827 -2.19 26.46 9.85
N TYR A 828 -2.26 26.08 11.13
CA TYR A 828 -3.42 26.34 12.01
C TYR A 828 -3.17 27.45 13.06
N GLY A 829 -1.94 27.91 13.17
CA GLY A 829 -1.52 28.94 14.12
C GLY A 829 -1.07 28.37 15.48
N PRO A 830 -0.13 29.08 16.16
CA PRO A 830 0.50 28.62 17.40
C PRO A 830 -0.46 28.58 18.61
N THR A 831 -1.60 29.27 18.54
CA THR A 831 -2.62 29.31 19.61
C THR A 831 -3.71 28.24 19.43
N THR A 832 -3.74 27.55 18.30
CA THR A 832 -4.72 26.49 18.03
C THR A 832 -4.38 25.26 18.85
N ARG A 833 -5.36 24.77 19.63
CA ARG A 833 -5.19 23.49 20.33
C ARG A 833 -5.14 22.35 19.32
N LEU A 834 -3.97 21.76 19.16
CA LEU A 834 -3.73 20.58 18.31
C LEU A 834 -3.88 19.28 19.11
N GLN A 835 -4.38 18.26 18.45
CA GLN A 835 -4.43 16.87 18.94
C GLN A 835 -3.82 15.93 17.89
N ARG A 836 -3.36 14.74 18.33
CA ARG A 836 -2.89 13.71 17.39
C ARG A 836 -4.05 13.20 16.54
N ALA A 837 -3.81 13.11 15.25
CA ALA A 837 -4.81 12.66 14.29
C ALA A 837 -5.05 11.15 14.40
N MET A 838 -6.29 10.73 14.10
CA MET A 838 -6.69 9.32 13.93
C MET A 838 -6.47 8.41 15.16
N THR A 839 -6.32 8.96 16.37
CA THR A 839 -6.11 8.17 17.61
C THR A 839 -7.24 7.19 17.89
N TYR A 840 -8.44 7.43 17.35
CA TYR A 840 -9.57 6.51 17.45
C TYR A 840 -9.33 5.15 16.75
N LYS A 841 -8.34 5.06 15.85
CA LYS A 841 -7.90 3.81 15.19
C LYS A 841 -6.87 3.03 16.00
N ALA A 842 -6.41 3.54 17.13
CA ALA A 842 -5.26 3.00 17.83
C ALA A 842 -5.49 1.56 18.34
N LEU A 843 -6.65 1.29 18.94
CA LEU A 843 -6.97 -0.07 19.40
C LEU A 843 -7.03 -1.07 18.23
N ASN A 844 -7.65 -0.68 17.12
CA ASN A 844 -7.66 -1.49 15.91
C ASN A 844 -6.24 -1.80 15.42
N ARG A 845 -5.39 -0.76 15.27
CA ARG A 845 -3.99 -0.96 14.85
C ARG A 845 -3.23 -1.87 15.80
N LEU A 846 -3.44 -1.72 17.11
CA LEU A 846 -2.80 -2.56 18.12
C LEU A 846 -3.15 -4.04 17.93
N ILE A 847 -4.44 -4.35 17.83
CA ILE A 847 -4.93 -5.73 17.70
C ILE A 847 -4.54 -6.33 16.36
N GLN A 848 -4.76 -5.64 15.24
CA GLN A 848 -4.43 -6.16 13.92
C GLN A 848 -2.93 -6.35 13.70
N ALA A 849 -2.09 -5.42 14.18
CA ALA A 849 -0.64 -5.58 14.09
C ALA A 849 -0.17 -6.78 14.92
N SER A 850 -0.76 -6.98 16.12
CA SER A 850 -0.43 -8.12 16.98
C SER A 850 -0.88 -9.45 16.37
N ALA A 851 -2.06 -9.50 15.78
CA ALA A 851 -2.57 -10.68 15.07
C ALA A 851 -1.65 -11.05 13.90
N ALA A 852 -1.24 -10.06 13.10
CA ALA A 852 -0.32 -10.28 11.98
C ALA A 852 1.06 -10.78 12.46
N ASP A 853 1.58 -10.21 13.55
CA ASP A 853 2.86 -10.64 14.13
C ASP A 853 2.79 -12.05 14.70
N MET A 854 1.67 -12.43 15.35
CA MET A 854 1.43 -13.81 15.81
C MET A 854 1.44 -14.80 14.66
N THR A 855 0.71 -14.51 13.57
CA THR A 855 0.67 -15.38 12.38
C THR A 855 2.04 -15.51 11.73
N LYS A 856 2.81 -14.41 11.63
CA LYS A 856 4.18 -14.43 11.12
C LYS A 856 5.13 -15.25 12.00
N LYS A 857 5.01 -15.13 13.32
CA LYS A 857 5.80 -15.94 14.27
C LYS A 857 5.45 -17.41 14.15
N ALA A 858 4.16 -17.76 14.10
CA ALA A 858 3.70 -19.13 13.89
C ALA A 858 4.20 -19.70 12.56
N MET A 859 4.17 -18.90 11.48
CA MET A 859 4.72 -19.29 10.18
C MET A 859 6.21 -19.60 10.25
N LEU A 860 7.00 -18.77 10.94
CA LEU A 860 8.42 -19.00 11.15
C LEU A 860 8.67 -20.27 11.96
N ASP A 861 7.96 -20.46 13.08
CA ASP A 861 8.14 -21.61 13.95
C ASP A 861 7.79 -22.94 13.23
N CYS A 862 6.72 -22.94 12.42
CA CYS A 862 6.38 -24.08 11.58
C CYS A 862 7.48 -24.35 10.53
N ALA A 863 7.98 -23.31 9.86
CA ALA A 863 9.05 -23.45 8.86
C ALA A 863 10.35 -23.97 9.49
N GLU A 864 10.76 -23.47 10.66
CA GLU A 864 11.92 -23.94 11.42
C GLU A 864 11.76 -25.38 11.93
N SER A 865 10.51 -25.83 12.14
CA SER A 865 10.21 -27.25 12.46
C SER A 865 10.27 -28.19 11.24
N GLY A 866 10.59 -27.64 10.06
CA GLY A 866 10.67 -28.37 8.79
C GLY A 866 9.38 -28.38 7.96
N HIS A 867 8.34 -27.63 8.38
CA HIS A 867 7.03 -27.62 7.75
C HIS A 867 6.71 -26.24 7.16
N LEU A 868 7.05 -26.05 5.90
CA LEU A 868 6.82 -24.80 5.21
C LEU A 868 5.34 -24.67 4.78
N PRO A 869 4.60 -23.62 5.16
CA PRO A 869 3.25 -23.39 4.66
C PRO A 869 3.22 -23.25 3.14
N MET A 870 2.13 -23.66 2.50
CA MET A 870 1.89 -23.41 1.08
C MET A 870 1.39 -21.99 0.84
N VAL A 871 0.50 -21.50 1.72
CA VAL A 871 -0.10 -20.17 1.64
C VAL A 871 -0.55 -19.68 3.01
N GLN A 872 -0.55 -18.37 3.19
CA GLN A 872 -1.18 -17.66 4.31
C GLN A 872 -2.44 -16.93 3.83
N ILE A 873 -3.56 -17.09 4.55
CA ILE A 873 -4.82 -16.42 4.26
C ILE A 873 -5.37 -15.84 5.55
N HIS A 874 -5.14 -14.57 5.80
CA HIS A 874 -5.46 -13.89 7.06
C HIS A 874 -4.70 -14.51 8.25
N ASP A 875 -5.42 -15.18 9.14
CA ASP A 875 -4.98 -15.92 10.32
C ASP A 875 -4.83 -17.44 10.07
N GLU A 876 -5.16 -17.92 8.86
CA GLU A 876 -5.03 -19.30 8.40
C GLU A 876 -3.64 -19.54 7.76
N LEU A 877 -3.00 -20.64 8.12
CA LEU A 877 -1.84 -21.21 7.43
C LEU A 877 -2.24 -22.56 6.82
N ALA A 878 -1.99 -22.72 5.51
CA ALA A 878 -2.28 -23.98 4.83
C ALA A 878 -1.00 -24.76 4.56
N PHE A 879 -1.04 -26.06 4.84
CA PHE A 879 0.06 -26.99 4.73
C PHE A 879 -0.28 -28.19 3.83
N SER A 880 0.76 -28.86 3.36
CA SER A 880 0.68 -30.16 2.71
C SER A 880 1.22 -31.20 3.69
N VAL A 881 0.34 -32.00 4.28
CA VAL A 881 0.66 -32.95 5.36
C VAL A 881 0.48 -34.41 4.92
N GLU A 882 1.19 -35.31 5.55
CA GLU A 882 1.07 -36.76 5.30
C GLU A 882 0.00 -37.38 6.18
N THR A 883 -0.13 -36.90 7.42
CA THR A 883 -1.04 -37.47 8.42
C THR A 883 -1.80 -36.39 9.19
N VAL A 884 -2.89 -36.78 9.83
CA VAL A 884 -3.67 -35.91 10.76
C VAL A 884 -2.81 -35.52 11.97
N ASP A 885 -1.97 -36.43 12.48
CA ASP A 885 -1.07 -36.15 13.62
C ASP A 885 -0.07 -35.03 13.31
N GLU A 886 0.40 -34.95 12.05
CA GLU A 886 1.26 -33.86 11.60
C GLU A 886 0.53 -32.52 11.67
N ALA A 887 -0.74 -32.46 11.27
CA ALA A 887 -1.55 -31.27 11.36
C ALA A 887 -1.80 -30.86 12.82
N HIS A 888 -2.06 -31.80 13.74
CA HIS A 888 -2.16 -31.52 15.17
C HIS A 888 -0.85 -30.99 15.76
N LYS A 889 0.29 -31.53 15.36
CA LYS A 889 1.60 -31.01 15.75
C LYS A 889 1.78 -29.55 15.32
N LEU A 890 1.41 -29.23 14.08
CA LEU A 890 1.49 -27.87 13.54
C LEU A 890 0.53 -26.90 14.26
N SER A 891 -0.70 -27.33 14.55
CA SER A 891 -1.65 -26.59 15.37
C SER A 891 -1.08 -26.28 16.77
N GLY A 892 -0.38 -27.25 17.39
CA GLY A 892 0.33 -27.06 18.65
C GLY A 892 1.43 -26.00 18.56
N ILE A 893 2.24 -26.02 17.48
CA ILE A 893 3.28 -25.00 17.23
C ILE A 893 2.63 -23.61 17.06
N MET A 894 1.60 -23.50 16.23
CA MET A 894 0.89 -22.24 16.01
C MET A 894 0.28 -21.68 17.29
N SER A 895 -0.39 -22.52 18.07
CA SER A 895 -1.03 -22.12 19.33
C SER A 895 -0.03 -21.63 20.39
N SER A 896 1.19 -22.16 20.37
CA SER A 896 2.25 -21.80 21.33
C SER A 896 3.17 -20.67 20.86
N ALA A 897 3.07 -20.23 19.60
CA ALA A 897 4.00 -19.26 19.00
C ALA A 897 4.11 -17.93 19.76
N VAL A 898 3.01 -17.43 20.32
CA VAL A 898 2.99 -16.22 21.14
C VAL A 898 2.09 -16.45 22.37
N PRO A 899 2.64 -16.42 23.59
CA PRO A 899 1.87 -16.65 24.80
C PRO A 899 0.95 -15.45 25.10
N LEU A 900 -0.32 -15.71 25.38
CA LEU A 900 -1.30 -14.74 25.88
C LEU A 900 -1.71 -15.08 27.33
N CYS A 901 -2.45 -14.20 28.00
CA CYS A 901 -3.08 -14.51 29.31
C CYS A 901 -4.25 -15.50 29.19
N VAL A 902 -4.69 -15.76 27.96
CA VAL A 902 -5.68 -16.78 27.59
C VAL A 902 -5.08 -17.73 26.57
N PRO A 903 -5.42 -19.03 26.57
CA PRO A 903 -4.84 -19.99 25.64
C PRO A 903 -5.20 -19.64 24.19
N ASN A 904 -4.26 -19.77 23.26
CA ASN A 904 -4.58 -19.77 21.84
C ASN A 904 -5.12 -21.16 21.46
N LYS A 905 -6.04 -21.18 20.51
CA LYS A 905 -6.55 -22.39 19.89
C LYS A 905 -6.47 -22.23 18.38
N CYS A 906 -6.13 -23.30 17.68
CA CYS A 906 -6.26 -23.37 16.24
C CYS A 906 -7.25 -24.48 15.87
N ASP A 907 -8.12 -24.18 14.91
CA ASP A 907 -9.03 -25.15 14.30
C ASP A 907 -8.33 -25.78 13.08
N ILE A 908 -8.58 -27.03 12.79
CA ILE A 908 -7.88 -27.80 11.74
C ILE A 908 -8.90 -28.36 10.77
N ASP A 909 -8.77 -28.02 9.48
CA ASP A 909 -9.52 -28.64 8.39
C ASP A 909 -8.56 -29.46 7.52
N ILE A 910 -8.89 -30.73 7.25
CA ILE A 910 -8.06 -31.63 6.42
C ILE A 910 -8.89 -32.24 5.28
N GLY A 911 -8.27 -32.36 4.10
CA GLY A 911 -8.93 -32.96 2.95
C GLY A 911 -8.01 -33.13 1.72
N PRO A 912 -8.53 -33.68 0.63
CA PRO A 912 -7.77 -33.89 -0.60
C PRO A 912 -7.47 -32.58 -1.35
N SER A 913 -8.18 -31.50 -1.01
CA SER A 913 -7.99 -30.17 -1.59
C SER A 913 -8.43 -29.09 -0.58
N TRP A 914 -8.10 -27.84 -0.82
CA TRP A 914 -8.54 -26.73 0.05
C TRP A 914 -10.07 -26.63 0.17
N GLY A 915 -10.83 -26.87 -0.92
CA GLY A 915 -12.29 -26.77 -0.88
C GLY A 915 -13.02 -28.01 -0.35
N GLU A 916 -12.31 -29.09 -0.18
CA GLU A 916 -12.81 -30.38 0.34
C GLU A 916 -12.25 -30.71 1.72
N ALA A 917 -11.50 -29.77 2.32
CA ALA A 917 -11.06 -29.90 3.69
C ALA A 917 -12.24 -29.78 4.66
N VAL A 918 -12.26 -30.63 5.67
CA VAL A 918 -13.29 -30.68 6.72
C VAL A 918 -12.63 -30.66 8.09
N GLU A 919 -13.32 -30.09 9.05
CA GLU A 919 -12.85 -29.98 10.43
C GLU A 919 -12.57 -31.37 11.01
N VAL A 920 -11.41 -31.54 11.62
CA VAL A 920 -11.02 -32.72 12.39
C VAL A 920 -10.95 -32.38 13.86
N ALA A 921 -11.44 -33.32 14.69
CA ALA A 921 -11.54 -33.12 16.14
C ALA A 921 -10.14 -33.10 16.82
#